data_28fb41c504db6df69a9c5d902828a379
#
_entry.id   28fb41c504db6df69a9c5d902828a379
#
_cell.length_a   1.000
_cell.length_b   1.000
_cell.length_c   1.000
_cell.angle_alpha   90.00
_cell.angle_beta   90.00
_cell.angle_gamma   90.00
#
_symmetry.space_group_name_H-M   'P 1'
#
loop_
_entity.id
_entity.type
_entity.pdbx_description
1 polymer ?
#
loop_
_entity_poly.entity_id
_entity_poly.type
_entity_poly.pdbx_seq_one_letter_code
_entity_poly.pdbx_strand_id
1 'polypeptide(L)'
;MRKFFDYFKGLSKSSRALSVPPTSDVDGPLDFEMIVEEIEHAAKKMKYGKACGYDNYCNEMILALVKTYPKVLLKLFNDILRSSEVIPGWALGMIVPIYKDGPKLDAANYRGITLISCLGKLFLSVLNNRLIAFSIENNLLSPSQLGFVSKNRCSDAHIIIHNLVKQKCHKEGSKIFSCFVDFKKAFDSVPRDLLLTKLSNMGITGKFFNILRHIYTTDKAGIKMGPSCSDFFNLDIGVRQGCILSPLLFNLFLCDLAKHFDAMEEKVKLGNIGINSLFWADDLVLFAETKEGLDKLLKILEDYCKENHLLINTKKTKCMIFNKTGRLMRRPFYLDGVKLEMVRRYKYLGFVITPSGEICTGLKDLRDRALKAFMKIKNDLGPSFNQDIPIILKLLDSLVKPIILYASDFWGCLKLPKNNPVENLHMLMCKQILGVQKQTTNAGVLLEIGRIPLSICAAKFSLKNWERIRLGVGNKILLEVFKEGDESWDQSIKSLLESNGMLNFYVDDPALEYPFVFKKLYQRLYDNFHETTFGAINEISSKLRTYALFKTEPGLEKYLTDVKNVSIRQHVTKFRLSNHRLAIETGRHDGTAPEARYCPFCPNEIEDEAHFLFKCSTLRHLRLRYLEPIKRGIRGFDFFPNSFKLKALMSDVEYDTCKFIADGTELRNFLISKPRPVG
;
A
#
# COMPACT_ATOMS: atom_id res chain seq x y z
N MET A 1 -31.33 -11.29 -1.08
CA MET A 1 -31.36 -11.32 0.40
C MET A 1 -31.42 -12.73 0.94
N ARG A 2 -32.44 -13.57 0.62
CA ARG A 2 -32.62 -14.93 1.20
C ARG A 2 -31.37 -15.82 1.13
N LYS A 3 -30.68 -15.91 -0.02
CA LYS A 3 -29.42 -16.66 -0.17
C LYS A 3 -28.33 -16.22 0.80
N PHE A 4 -28.19 -14.92 1.03
CA PHE A 4 -27.21 -14.38 2.01
C PHE A 4 -27.65 -14.66 3.44
N PHE A 5 -28.94 -14.53 3.74
CA PHE A 5 -29.49 -14.86 5.04
C PHE A 5 -29.20 -16.33 5.40
N ASP A 6 -29.58 -17.27 4.51
CA ASP A 6 -29.38 -18.70 4.72
C ASP A 6 -27.89 -19.04 4.90
N TYR A 7 -27.03 -18.41 4.08
CA TYR A 7 -25.60 -18.60 4.14
C TYR A 7 -25.00 -18.12 5.47
N PHE A 8 -25.21 -16.86 5.86
CA PHE A 8 -24.64 -16.30 7.09
C PHE A 8 -25.26 -16.92 8.36
N LYS A 9 -26.54 -17.23 8.33
CA LYS A 9 -27.20 -18.01 9.39
C LYS A 9 -26.61 -19.41 9.54
N GLY A 10 -26.32 -20.08 8.41
CA GLY A 10 -25.64 -21.38 8.42
C GLY A 10 -24.22 -21.32 8.98
N LEU A 11 -23.49 -20.25 8.70
CA LEU A 11 -22.15 -20.02 9.25
C LEU A 11 -22.12 -19.78 10.75
N SER A 12 -23.17 -19.16 11.29
CA SER A 12 -23.25 -18.78 12.70
C SER A 12 -23.82 -19.88 13.62
N LYS A 13 -24.23 -21.01 13.07
CA LYS A 13 -24.73 -22.16 13.87
C LYS A 13 -23.58 -22.99 14.40
N SER A 14 -23.59 -23.25 15.69
CA SER A 14 -22.75 -24.27 16.33
C SER A 14 -23.39 -25.63 16.24
N SER A 15 -22.61 -26.68 15.92
CA SER A 15 -23.04 -28.07 16.04
C SER A 15 -22.98 -28.60 17.48
N ARG A 16 -22.43 -27.79 18.40
CA ARG A 16 -22.26 -28.13 19.82
C ARG A 16 -23.19 -27.30 20.67
N ALA A 17 -23.68 -27.89 21.77
CA ALA A 17 -24.33 -27.15 22.84
C ALA A 17 -23.30 -26.17 23.45
N LEU A 18 -23.66 -24.90 23.56
CA LEU A 18 -22.81 -23.89 24.20
C LEU A 18 -22.73 -24.17 25.71
N SER A 19 -21.57 -24.63 26.17
CA SER A 19 -21.26 -24.75 27.61
C SER A 19 -20.56 -23.48 28.06
N VAL A 20 -21.32 -22.39 28.17
CA VAL A 20 -20.76 -21.07 28.54
C VAL A 20 -20.37 -21.09 30.02
N PRO A 21 -19.16 -20.66 30.41
CA PRO A 21 -18.77 -20.55 31.80
C PRO A 21 -19.80 -19.76 32.63
N PRO A 22 -19.99 -20.07 33.91
CA PRO A 22 -20.91 -19.31 34.78
C PRO A 22 -20.48 -17.86 34.90
N THR A 23 -21.36 -17.00 35.41
CA THR A 23 -21.02 -15.62 35.78
C THR A 23 -19.91 -15.64 36.84
N SER A 24 -19.07 -14.64 36.79
CA SER A 24 -18.04 -14.43 37.82
C SER A 24 -18.61 -13.51 38.90
N ASP A 25 -18.69 -14.01 40.12
CA ASP A 25 -19.17 -13.23 41.29
C ASP A 25 -18.02 -12.54 42.05
N VAL A 26 -16.79 -12.71 41.58
CA VAL A 26 -15.59 -12.08 42.16
C VAL A 26 -15.28 -10.81 41.38
N ASP A 27 -14.92 -9.73 42.10
CA ASP A 27 -14.43 -8.51 41.42
C ASP A 27 -13.18 -8.82 40.60
N GLY A 28 -13.22 -8.39 39.35
CA GLY A 28 -12.14 -8.61 38.38
C GLY A 28 -11.18 -7.44 38.28
N PRO A 29 -9.97 -7.64 37.75
CA PRO A 29 -8.95 -6.61 37.62
C PRO A 29 -9.34 -5.45 36.68
N LEU A 30 -10.42 -5.59 35.92
CA LEU A 30 -10.90 -4.59 34.95
C LEU A 30 -12.23 -3.93 35.39
N ASP A 31 -12.70 -4.17 36.60
CA ASP A 31 -14.02 -3.79 37.08
C ASP A 31 -14.10 -2.39 37.71
N PHE A 32 -12.97 -1.67 37.77
CA PHE A 32 -12.94 -0.30 38.29
C PHE A 32 -13.86 0.65 37.51
N GLU A 33 -14.47 1.63 38.20
CA GLU A 33 -15.37 2.57 37.55
C GLU A 33 -14.67 3.30 36.39
N MET A 34 -15.42 3.54 35.32
CA MET A 34 -14.94 4.32 34.17
C MET A 34 -14.85 5.80 34.56
N ILE A 35 -13.93 6.51 33.93
CA ILE A 35 -13.76 7.96 34.06
C ILE A 35 -14.01 8.66 32.71
N VAL A 36 -14.27 9.95 32.73
CA VAL A 36 -14.60 10.74 31.52
C VAL A 36 -13.49 10.70 30.50
N GLU A 37 -12.24 10.71 30.95
CA GLU A 37 -11.03 10.71 30.14
C GLU A 37 -10.91 9.43 29.28
N GLU A 38 -11.37 8.28 29.77
CA GLU A 38 -11.41 7.04 28.98
C GLU A 38 -12.41 7.14 27.82
N ILE A 39 -13.57 7.76 28.08
CA ILE A 39 -14.61 7.97 27.06
C ILE A 39 -14.10 8.94 25.99
N GLU A 40 -13.52 10.06 26.40
CA GLU A 40 -12.94 11.05 25.49
C GLU A 40 -11.79 10.46 24.67
N HIS A 41 -10.91 9.68 25.30
CA HIS A 41 -9.83 9.00 24.59
C HIS A 41 -10.35 8.00 23.56
N ALA A 42 -11.37 7.24 23.88
CA ALA A 42 -12.03 6.31 22.95
C ALA A 42 -12.71 7.07 21.80
N ALA A 43 -13.37 8.18 22.09
CA ALA A 43 -14.06 9.03 21.10
C ALA A 43 -13.10 9.65 20.07
N LYS A 44 -11.87 10.01 20.44
CA LYS A 44 -10.84 10.55 19.51
C LYS A 44 -10.54 9.61 18.34
N LYS A 45 -10.80 8.31 18.48
CA LYS A 45 -10.59 7.30 17.43
C LYS A 45 -11.79 7.18 16.48
N MET A 46 -12.94 7.73 16.82
CA MET A 46 -14.15 7.70 15.98
C MET A 46 -14.00 8.65 14.78
N LYS A 47 -14.38 8.17 13.59
CA LYS A 47 -14.23 8.92 12.32
C LYS A 47 -15.59 9.35 11.79
N TYR A 48 -15.68 10.56 11.26
CA TYR A 48 -16.85 11.07 10.53
C TYR A 48 -17.18 10.23 9.28
N GLY A 49 -18.41 10.28 8.82
CA GLY A 49 -18.87 9.65 7.58
C GLY A 49 -18.87 8.13 7.61
N LYS A 50 -19.01 7.51 8.79
CA LYS A 50 -19.10 6.05 8.92
C LYS A 50 -20.55 5.59 9.05
N ALA A 51 -20.85 4.40 8.51
CA ALA A 51 -22.16 3.79 8.59
C ALA A 51 -22.57 3.54 10.07
N CYS A 52 -23.82 3.85 10.38
CA CYS A 52 -24.44 3.60 11.67
C CYS A 52 -24.92 2.13 11.79
N GLY A 53 -25.21 1.72 13.01
CA GLY A 53 -25.82 0.44 13.34
C GLY A 53 -27.34 0.42 13.07
N TYR A 54 -28.02 -0.54 13.68
CA TYR A 54 -29.47 -0.72 13.56
C TYR A 54 -30.25 0.46 14.16
N ASP A 55 -29.70 1.08 15.19
CA ASP A 55 -30.27 2.23 15.92
C ASP A 55 -30.18 3.57 15.16
N ASN A 56 -29.50 3.61 14.00
CA ASN A 56 -29.28 4.79 13.16
C ASN A 56 -28.54 5.96 13.82
N TYR A 57 -27.96 5.80 15.00
CA TYR A 57 -27.05 6.80 15.56
C TYR A 57 -25.72 6.79 14.85
N CYS A 58 -25.32 7.93 14.31
CA CYS A 58 -24.02 8.07 13.62
C CYS A 58 -22.91 8.56 14.57
N ASN A 59 -21.65 8.41 14.14
CA ASN A 59 -20.50 8.83 14.93
C ASN A 59 -20.55 10.32 15.28
N GLU A 60 -21.05 11.16 14.38
CA GLU A 60 -21.18 12.61 14.55
C GLU A 60 -22.07 12.96 15.75
N MET A 61 -23.21 12.27 15.89
CA MET A 61 -24.13 12.44 17.01
C MET A 61 -23.46 12.00 18.32
N ILE A 62 -22.76 10.88 18.31
CA ILE A 62 -22.06 10.36 19.49
C ILE A 62 -20.93 11.30 19.92
N LEU A 63 -20.15 11.83 18.96
CA LEU A 63 -19.08 12.80 19.24
C LEU A 63 -19.63 14.11 19.81
N ALA A 64 -20.78 14.58 19.31
CA ALA A 64 -21.47 15.73 19.88
C ALA A 64 -21.92 15.45 21.32
N LEU A 65 -22.46 14.23 21.58
CA LEU A 65 -22.90 13.82 22.91
C LEU A 65 -21.71 13.75 23.91
N VAL A 66 -20.58 13.16 23.49
CA VAL A 66 -19.35 13.13 24.31
C VAL A 66 -18.89 14.54 24.67
N LYS A 67 -18.95 15.48 23.72
CA LYS A 67 -18.53 16.86 23.95
C LYS A 67 -19.45 17.63 24.88
N THR A 68 -20.77 17.39 24.76
CA THR A 68 -21.78 18.23 25.46
C THR A 68 -22.20 17.62 26.80
N TYR A 69 -22.32 16.30 26.88
CA TYR A 69 -22.85 15.59 28.04
C TYR A 69 -22.00 14.38 28.48
N PRO A 70 -20.67 14.53 28.68
CA PRO A 70 -19.79 13.40 29.01
C PRO A 70 -20.19 12.70 30.31
N LYS A 71 -20.68 13.42 31.32
CA LYS A 71 -21.12 12.85 32.60
C LYS A 71 -22.36 11.94 32.48
N VAL A 72 -23.26 12.22 31.52
CA VAL A 72 -24.42 11.37 31.25
C VAL A 72 -23.96 10.02 30.65
N LEU A 73 -23.00 10.07 29.71
CA LEU A 73 -22.40 8.86 29.17
C LEU A 73 -21.62 8.08 30.23
N LEU A 74 -20.88 8.79 31.07
CA LEU A 74 -20.14 8.15 32.17
C LEU A 74 -21.08 7.39 33.11
N LYS A 75 -22.20 8.00 33.52
CA LYS A 75 -23.22 7.36 34.36
C LYS A 75 -23.77 6.12 33.64
N LEU A 76 -24.19 6.24 32.38
CA LEU A 76 -24.72 5.14 31.58
C LEU A 76 -23.72 3.97 31.49
N PHE A 77 -22.45 4.26 31.20
CA PHE A 77 -21.43 3.20 31.04
C PHE A 77 -21.09 2.53 32.37
N ASN A 78 -21.07 3.27 33.48
CA ASN A 78 -20.87 2.69 34.80
C ASN A 78 -22.09 1.89 35.28
N ASP A 79 -23.30 2.30 34.90
CA ASP A 79 -24.51 1.51 35.19
C ASP A 79 -24.50 0.17 34.45
N ILE A 80 -24.08 0.18 33.16
CA ILE A 80 -23.85 -1.07 32.37
C ILE A 80 -22.74 -1.92 33.01
N LEU A 81 -21.65 -1.30 33.46
CA LEU A 81 -20.57 -2.04 34.11
C LEU A 81 -21.04 -2.71 35.41
N ARG A 82 -21.84 -2.02 36.21
CA ARG A 82 -22.39 -2.55 37.48
C ARG A 82 -23.41 -3.65 37.27
N SER A 83 -24.33 -3.48 36.30
CA SER A 83 -25.33 -4.50 35.98
C SER A 83 -24.77 -5.71 35.21
N SER A 84 -23.63 -5.53 34.56
CA SER A 84 -23.06 -6.48 33.62
C SER A 84 -23.96 -6.80 32.42
N GLU A 85 -24.97 -6.00 32.15
CA GLU A 85 -25.94 -6.18 31.06
C GLU A 85 -25.82 -5.04 30.06
N VAL A 86 -25.56 -5.37 28.80
CA VAL A 86 -25.53 -4.35 27.73
C VAL A 86 -26.95 -4.04 27.25
N ILE A 87 -27.15 -2.83 26.74
CA ILE A 87 -28.40 -2.41 26.13
C ILE A 87 -28.77 -3.38 25.00
N PRO A 88 -29.98 -3.93 24.96
CA PRO A 88 -30.37 -4.99 23.98
C PRO A 88 -30.07 -4.61 22.53
N GLY A 89 -30.25 -3.34 22.12
CA GLY A 89 -29.91 -2.86 20.77
C GLY A 89 -28.42 -2.94 20.42
N TRP A 90 -27.52 -3.01 21.39
CA TRP A 90 -26.08 -3.18 21.13
C TRP A 90 -25.69 -4.62 20.84
N ALA A 91 -26.53 -5.57 21.22
CA ALA A 91 -26.41 -6.97 20.85
C ALA A 91 -26.86 -7.25 19.40
N LEU A 92 -27.51 -6.28 18.72
CA LEU A 92 -27.99 -6.42 17.36
C LEU A 92 -26.92 -5.98 16.36
N GLY A 93 -26.55 -6.86 15.44
CA GLY A 93 -25.61 -6.60 14.36
C GLY A 93 -26.28 -6.62 12.98
N MET A 94 -25.91 -5.70 12.10
CA MET A 94 -26.35 -5.70 10.72
C MET A 94 -25.21 -6.13 9.80
N ILE A 95 -25.25 -7.35 9.28
CA ILE A 95 -24.24 -7.88 8.37
C ILE A 95 -24.45 -7.27 6.97
N VAL A 96 -23.46 -6.55 6.48
CA VAL A 96 -23.39 -6.05 5.10
C VAL A 96 -22.44 -6.97 4.31
N PRO A 97 -22.95 -7.71 3.30
CA PRO A 97 -22.11 -8.54 2.45
C PRO A 97 -21.23 -7.68 1.53
N ILE A 98 -19.91 -7.80 1.67
CA ILE A 98 -18.93 -7.13 0.81
C ILE A 98 -18.31 -8.17 -0.11
N TYR A 99 -18.46 -7.97 -1.42
CA TYR A 99 -17.89 -8.86 -2.45
C TYR A 99 -16.35 -8.91 -2.35
N LYS A 100 -15.80 -10.12 -2.37
CA LYS A 100 -14.36 -10.37 -2.30
C LYS A 100 -13.80 -10.80 -3.65
N ASP A 101 -14.23 -11.95 -4.16
CA ASP A 101 -13.77 -12.54 -5.42
C ASP A 101 -14.72 -13.67 -5.85
N GLY A 102 -14.54 -14.22 -7.07
CA GLY A 102 -15.28 -15.34 -7.59
C GLY A 102 -16.63 -14.99 -8.21
N PRO A 103 -17.56 -15.95 -8.42
CA PRO A 103 -18.89 -15.67 -8.94
C PRO A 103 -19.73 -14.82 -7.99
N LYS A 104 -20.27 -13.70 -8.48
CA LYS A 104 -21.06 -12.74 -7.68
C LYS A 104 -22.39 -13.32 -7.14
N LEU A 105 -22.89 -14.41 -7.71
CA LEU A 105 -24.13 -15.05 -7.29
C LEU A 105 -23.93 -16.02 -6.10
N ASP A 106 -22.70 -16.31 -5.74
CA ASP A 106 -22.37 -17.19 -4.61
C ASP A 106 -22.06 -16.35 -3.35
N ALA A 107 -22.89 -16.54 -2.31
CA ALA A 107 -22.73 -15.83 -1.04
C ALA A 107 -21.39 -16.16 -0.33
N ALA A 108 -20.77 -17.32 -0.62
CA ALA A 108 -19.47 -17.71 -0.08
C ALA A 108 -18.32 -16.77 -0.53
N ASN A 109 -18.49 -16.04 -1.62
CA ASN A 109 -17.56 -15.09 -2.17
C ASN A 109 -17.68 -13.67 -1.55
N TYR A 110 -18.48 -13.54 -0.50
CA TYR A 110 -18.68 -12.29 0.23
C TYR A 110 -18.16 -12.40 1.66
N ARG A 111 -17.61 -11.29 2.15
CA ARG A 111 -17.26 -11.11 3.55
C ARG A 111 -18.40 -10.35 4.24
N GLY A 112 -18.90 -10.86 5.36
CA GLY A 112 -19.90 -10.18 6.16
C GLY A 112 -19.25 -9.16 7.10
N ILE A 113 -19.48 -7.88 6.88
CA ILE A 113 -19.07 -6.84 7.85
C ILE A 113 -20.27 -6.46 8.70
N THR A 114 -20.14 -6.63 10.01
CA THR A 114 -21.22 -6.34 10.94
C THR A 114 -21.20 -4.87 11.37
N LEU A 115 -22.26 -4.15 11.08
CA LEU A 115 -22.51 -2.81 11.61
C LEU A 115 -23.21 -2.96 12.97
N ILE A 116 -22.62 -2.39 14.00
CA ILE A 116 -23.18 -2.35 15.38
C ILE A 116 -23.41 -0.90 15.79
N SER A 117 -24.21 -0.68 16.84
CA SER A 117 -24.48 0.64 17.43
C SER A 117 -23.19 1.47 17.57
N CYS A 118 -23.21 2.73 17.14
CA CYS A 118 -22.07 3.63 17.32
C CYS A 118 -21.83 3.97 18.78
N LEU A 119 -22.90 4.09 19.59
CA LEU A 119 -22.78 4.27 21.04
C LEU A 119 -22.21 3.00 21.70
N GLY A 120 -22.70 1.82 21.30
CA GLY A 120 -22.14 0.55 21.73
C GLY A 120 -20.66 0.41 21.34
N LYS A 121 -20.25 0.87 20.15
CA LYS A 121 -18.83 0.91 19.73
C LYS A 121 -17.99 1.78 20.65
N LEU A 122 -18.49 2.94 21.08
CA LEU A 122 -17.76 3.80 22.02
C LEU A 122 -17.52 3.08 23.36
N PHE A 123 -18.55 2.45 23.92
CA PHE A 123 -18.44 1.64 25.14
C PHE A 123 -17.43 0.49 24.96
N LEU A 124 -17.57 -0.29 23.89
CA LEU A 124 -16.65 -1.38 23.58
C LEU A 124 -15.21 -0.88 23.30
N SER A 125 -15.03 0.37 22.87
CA SER A 125 -13.70 0.98 22.70
C SER A 125 -13.03 1.25 24.05
N VAL A 126 -13.79 1.68 25.07
CA VAL A 126 -13.27 1.83 26.43
C VAL A 126 -12.87 0.46 26.98
N LEU A 127 -13.73 -0.55 26.88
CA LEU A 127 -13.42 -1.92 27.31
C LEU A 127 -12.17 -2.48 26.56
N ASN A 128 -12.07 -2.24 25.27
CA ASN A 128 -10.92 -2.71 24.49
C ASN A 128 -9.61 -2.04 24.93
N ASN A 129 -9.63 -0.75 25.26
CA ASN A 129 -8.44 -0.07 25.77
C ASN A 129 -7.98 -0.67 27.11
N ARG A 130 -8.92 -0.95 28.02
CA ARG A 130 -8.63 -1.64 29.29
C ARG A 130 -8.05 -3.03 29.07
N LEU A 131 -8.66 -3.82 28.17
CA LEU A 131 -8.20 -5.18 27.86
C LEU A 131 -6.82 -5.18 27.19
N ILE A 132 -6.51 -4.19 26.35
CA ILE A 132 -5.16 -4.00 25.77
C ILE A 132 -4.15 -3.75 26.89
N ALA A 133 -4.42 -2.80 27.80
CA ALA A 133 -3.52 -2.47 28.91
C ALA A 133 -3.26 -3.73 29.77
N PHE A 134 -4.30 -4.41 30.20
CA PHE A 134 -4.21 -5.66 30.95
C PHE A 134 -3.40 -6.75 30.21
N SER A 135 -3.62 -6.89 28.91
CA SER A 135 -2.90 -7.88 28.10
C SER A 135 -1.40 -7.59 28.01
N ILE A 136 -1.03 -6.29 27.97
CA ILE A 136 0.39 -5.86 27.96
C ILE A 136 1.02 -6.08 29.33
N GLU A 137 0.39 -5.65 30.42
CA GLU A 137 0.87 -5.76 31.81
C GLU A 137 1.09 -7.21 32.22
N ASN A 138 0.20 -8.10 31.78
CA ASN A 138 0.27 -9.54 32.10
C ASN A 138 0.99 -10.37 31.03
N ASN A 139 1.62 -9.76 30.02
CA ASN A 139 2.32 -10.44 28.93
C ASN A 139 1.51 -11.58 28.28
N LEU A 140 0.19 -11.35 28.05
CA LEU A 140 -0.71 -12.37 27.54
C LEU A 140 -0.42 -12.74 26.09
N LEU A 141 0.01 -11.75 25.27
CA LEU A 141 0.27 -11.94 23.86
C LEU A 141 1.73 -12.34 23.62
N SER A 142 1.96 -13.38 22.82
CA SER A 142 3.30 -13.76 22.39
C SER A 142 3.92 -12.65 21.51
N PRO A 143 5.23 -12.40 21.60
CA PRO A 143 5.97 -11.58 20.66
C PRO A 143 5.83 -12.01 19.20
N SER A 144 5.48 -13.28 18.93
CA SER A 144 5.22 -13.78 17.58
C SER A 144 3.93 -13.20 16.97
N GLN A 145 3.00 -12.65 17.77
CA GLN A 145 1.77 -12.02 17.27
C GLN A 145 2.01 -10.56 16.90
N LEU A 146 2.04 -10.30 15.61
CA LEU A 146 2.22 -8.95 15.05
C LEU A 146 0.88 -8.28 14.72
N GLY A 147 -0.11 -9.06 14.31
CA GLY A 147 -1.40 -8.53 13.83
C GLY A 147 -2.27 -7.96 14.94
N PHE A 148 -2.93 -6.83 14.66
CA PHE A 148 -3.82 -6.11 15.60
C PHE A 148 -3.14 -5.65 16.91
N VAL A 149 -1.83 -5.70 16.97
CA VAL A 149 -1.05 -5.15 18.08
C VAL A 149 -0.60 -3.74 17.73
N SER A 150 -0.81 -2.80 18.67
CA SER A 150 -0.45 -1.39 18.46
C SER A 150 1.00 -1.23 18.06
N LYS A 151 1.28 -0.27 17.17
CA LYS A 151 2.61 0.09 16.67
C LYS A 151 3.25 -0.92 15.70
N ASN A 152 2.68 -2.11 15.48
CA ASN A 152 3.15 -3.06 14.46
C ASN A 152 2.58 -2.75 13.08
N ARG A 153 3.30 -3.15 12.04
CA ARG A 153 2.95 -2.99 10.62
C ARG A 153 3.12 -4.31 9.87
N CYS A 154 2.40 -4.48 8.75
CA CYS A 154 2.62 -5.66 7.88
C CYS A 154 4.06 -5.75 7.38
N SER A 155 4.71 -4.61 7.16
CA SER A 155 6.13 -4.53 6.76
C SER A 155 7.08 -5.10 7.79
N ASP A 156 6.73 -5.08 9.09
CA ASP A 156 7.55 -5.64 10.14
C ASP A 156 7.76 -7.15 9.94
N ALA A 157 6.68 -7.87 9.60
CA ALA A 157 6.78 -9.28 9.24
C ALA A 157 7.65 -9.52 7.99
N HIS A 158 7.57 -8.64 6.99
CA HIS A 158 8.42 -8.74 5.81
C HIS A 158 9.90 -8.50 6.13
N ILE A 159 10.22 -7.53 7.00
CA ILE A 159 11.59 -7.25 7.45
C ILE A 159 12.15 -8.45 8.22
N ILE A 160 11.36 -9.02 9.16
CA ILE A 160 11.78 -10.21 9.93
C ILE A 160 12.08 -11.37 9.00
N ILE A 161 11.18 -11.70 8.06
CA ILE A 161 11.37 -12.79 7.10
C ILE A 161 12.56 -12.51 6.20
N HIS A 162 12.74 -11.28 5.72
CA HIS A 162 13.87 -10.91 4.87
C HIS A 162 15.20 -11.13 5.59
N ASN A 163 15.36 -10.60 6.81
CA ASN A 163 16.57 -10.76 7.59
C ASN A 163 16.84 -12.24 7.90
N LEU A 164 15.80 -13.00 8.28
CA LEU A 164 15.89 -14.42 8.54
C LEU A 164 16.38 -15.20 7.31
N VAL A 165 15.83 -14.94 6.14
CA VAL A 165 16.23 -15.59 4.89
C VAL A 165 17.64 -15.16 4.48
N LYS A 166 17.98 -13.88 4.56
CA LYS A 166 19.30 -13.35 4.20
C LYS A 166 20.39 -13.90 5.10
N GLN A 167 20.20 -13.90 6.41
CA GLN A 167 21.19 -14.38 7.35
C GLN A 167 21.38 -15.91 7.28
N LYS A 168 20.27 -16.67 7.24
CA LYS A 168 20.34 -18.14 7.32
C LYS A 168 20.64 -18.82 5.98
N CYS A 169 20.11 -18.28 4.88
CA CYS A 169 20.29 -18.88 3.56
C CYS A 169 21.50 -18.32 2.78
N HIS A 170 22.36 -17.50 3.43
CA HIS A 170 23.55 -16.94 2.79
C HIS A 170 24.57 -18.04 2.43
N LYS A 171 24.78 -19.01 3.33
CA LYS A 171 25.69 -20.13 3.09
C LYS A 171 25.09 -21.15 2.12
N GLU A 172 25.92 -21.72 1.26
CA GLU A 172 25.49 -22.77 0.36
C GLU A 172 25.06 -24.02 1.17
N GLY A 173 23.95 -24.64 0.77
CA GLY A 173 23.37 -25.77 1.48
C GLY A 173 22.41 -25.43 2.63
N SER A 174 22.50 -24.25 3.23
CA SER A 174 21.60 -23.82 4.29
C SER A 174 20.18 -23.54 3.80
N LYS A 175 19.18 -23.92 4.57
CA LYS A 175 17.75 -23.84 4.20
C LYS A 175 16.91 -23.48 5.39
N ILE A 176 15.75 -22.85 5.13
CA ILE A 176 14.68 -22.70 6.09
C ILE A 176 13.43 -23.33 5.50
N PHE A 177 12.85 -24.25 6.23
CA PHE A 177 11.58 -24.87 5.92
C PHE A 177 10.47 -24.01 6.48
N SER A 178 9.50 -23.62 5.65
CA SER A 178 8.40 -22.78 6.09
C SER A 178 7.06 -23.29 5.60
N CYS A 179 6.01 -23.02 6.38
CA CYS A 179 4.62 -23.27 6.02
C CYS A 179 3.80 -22.01 6.28
N PHE A 180 3.14 -21.52 5.23
CA PHE A 180 2.15 -20.45 5.29
C PHE A 180 0.78 -21.07 5.48
N VAL A 181 0.17 -20.85 6.62
CA VAL A 181 -1.08 -21.49 7.06
C VAL A 181 -2.26 -20.54 6.85
N ASP A 182 -3.33 -21.04 6.24
CA ASP A 182 -4.61 -20.32 6.02
C ASP A 182 -5.71 -21.03 6.80
N PHE A 183 -6.30 -20.35 7.81
CA PHE A 183 -7.45 -20.87 8.53
C PHE A 183 -8.75 -20.65 7.72
N LYS A 184 -9.67 -21.60 7.79
CA LYS A 184 -10.99 -21.45 7.17
C LYS A 184 -11.87 -20.56 8.03
N LYS A 185 -12.16 -19.33 7.53
CA LYS A 185 -13.09 -18.40 8.20
C LYS A 185 -12.77 -18.21 9.69
N ALA A 186 -11.51 -17.96 10.01
CA ALA A 186 -10.96 -17.96 11.36
C ALA A 186 -11.85 -17.19 12.37
N PHE A 187 -12.24 -15.95 12.06
CA PHE A 187 -13.09 -15.14 12.93
C PHE A 187 -14.50 -15.73 13.12
N ASP A 188 -15.06 -16.33 12.08
CA ASP A 188 -16.43 -16.88 12.11
C ASP A 188 -16.49 -18.27 12.77
N SER A 189 -15.34 -18.93 13.00
CA SER A 189 -15.25 -20.30 13.53
C SER A 189 -14.81 -20.40 14.99
N VAL A 190 -14.52 -19.29 15.66
CA VAL A 190 -14.11 -19.30 17.08
C VAL A 190 -15.24 -19.81 17.98
N PRO A 191 -15.06 -20.94 18.71
CA PRO A 191 -16.05 -21.39 19.67
C PRO A 191 -16.13 -20.43 20.85
N ARG A 192 -17.32 -19.89 21.11
CA ARG A 192 -17.54 -18.85 22.12
C ARG A 192 -17.36 -19.33 23.55
N ASP A 193 -17.72 -20.58 23.81
CA ASP A 193 -17.49 -21.25 25.09
C ASP A 193 -15.99 -21.37 25.39
N LEU A 194 -15.21 -21.89 24.44
CA LEU A 194 -13.75 -21.98 24.59
C LEU A 194 -13.09 -20.60 24.71
N LEU A 195 -13.53 -19.59 23.92
CA LEU A 195 -13.04 -18.24 24.05
C LEU A 195 -13.23 -17.70 25.47
N LEU A 196 -14.46 -17.79 26.00
CA LEU A 196 -14.77 -17.31 27.35
C LEU A 196 -14.02 -18.09 28.43
N THR A 197 -13.87 -19.40 28.29
CA THR A 197 -13.07 -20.24 29.21
C THR A 197 -11.60 -19.79 29.20
N LYS A 198 -11.01 -19.59 28.02
CA LYS A 198 -9.62 -19.09 27.91
C LYS A 198 -9.45 -17.73 28.55
N LEU A 199 -10.39 -16.79 28.32
CA LEU A 199 -10.34 -15.46 28.93
C LEU A 199 -10.38 -15.52 30.46
N SER A 200 -11.28 -16.38 31.02
CA SER A 200 -11.34 -16.61 32.46
C SER A 200 -10.02 -17.17 33.00
N ASN A 201 -9.44 -18.17 32.33
CA ASN A 201 -8.15 -18.76 32.71
C ASN A 201 -6.97 -17.77 32.62
N MET A 202 -7.09 -16.67 31.83
CA MET A 202 -6.13 -15.58 31.76
C MET A 202 -6.31 -14.54 32.89
N GLY A 203 -7.26 -14.77 33.81
CA GLY A 203 -7.56 -13.84 34.91
C GLY A 203 -8.52 -12.72 34.54
N ILE A 204 -9.18 -12.79 33.38
CA ILE A 204 -10.25 -11.86 33.01
C ILE A 204 -11.52 -12.35 33.66
N THR A 205 -11.89 -11.76 34.79
CA THR A 205 -13.02 -12.17 35.67
C THR A 205 -13.92 -10.98 35.98
N GLY A 206 -14.91 -11.16 36.81
CA GLY A 206 -15.77 -10.11 37.36
C GLY A 206 -16.77 -9.53 36.37
N LYS A 207 -17.14 -8.27 36.57
CA LYS A 207 -18.14 -7.54 35.77
C LYS A 207 -17.74 -7.41 34.31
N PHE A 208 -16.46 -7.16 34.04
CA PHE A 208 -15.93 -7.10 32.69
C PHE A 208 -16.15 -8.41 31.94
N PHE A 209 -15.82 -9.55 32.56
CA PHE A 209 -16.06 -10.87 31.99
C PHE A 209 -17.55 -11.11 31.75
N ASN A 210 -18.40 -10.77 32.74
CA ASN A 210 -19.85 -10.93 32.64
C ASN A 210 -20.45 -10.12 31.48
N ILE A 211 -19.95 -8.90 31.21
CA ILE A 211 -20.33 -8.12 30.04
C ILE A 211 -19.98 -8.87 28.73
N LEU A 212 -18.76 -9.38 28.61
CA LEU A 212 -18.36 -10.16 27.41
C LEU A 212 -19.26 -11.39 27.25
N ARG A 213 -19.49 -12.13 28.35
CA ARG A 213 -20.38 -13.27 28.38
C ARG A 213 -21.80 -12.88 27.93
N HIS A 214 -22.37 -11.79 28.45
CA HIS A 214 -23.68 -11.27 28.07
C HIS A 214 -23.74 -10.97 26.57
N ILE A 215 -22.76 -10.24 26.03
CA ILE A 215 -22.67 -9.91 24.61
C ILE A 215 -22.70 -11.19 23.76
N TYR A 216 -21.85 -12.17 24.06
CA TYR A 216 -21.71 -13.38 23.24
C TYR A 216 -22.85 -14.40 23.42
N THR A 217 -23.67 -14.29 24.46
CA THR A 217 -24.86 -15.12 24.66
C THR A 217 -26.15 -14.51 24.08
N THR A 218 -26.21 -13.17 23.96
CA THR A 218 -27.42 -12.45 23.48
C THR A 218 -27.31 -11.97 22.03
N ASP A 219 -26.17 -12.24 21.40
CA ASP A 219 -25.78 -11.74 20.07
C ASP A 219 -26.70 -12.22 18.93
N LYS A 220 -27.23 -11.25 18.16
CA LYS A 220 -28.07 -11.54 16.99
C LYS A 220 -27.62 -10.72 15.78
N ALA A 221 -27.82 -11.27 14.59
CA ALA A 221 -27.50 -10.56 13.35
C ALA A 221 -28.66 -10.65 12.35
N GLY A 222 -28.81 -9.57 11.57
CA GLY A 222 -29.64 -9.52 10.37
C GLY A 222 -28.79 -9.15 9.16
N ILE A 223 -29.29 -9.41 7.95
CA ILE A 223 -28.60 -9.05 6.69
C ILE A 223 -29.11 -7.72 6.20
N LYS A 224 -28.22 -6.77 5.89
CA LYS A 224 -28.54 -5.47 5.29
C LYS A 224 -28.07 -5.43 3.85
N MET A 225 -29.00 -5.15 2.92
CA MET A 225 -28.71 -4.98 1.49
C MET A 225 -29.45 -3.73 0.98
N GLY A 226 -28.72 -2.64 0.79
CA GLY A 226 -29.31 -1.34 0.50
C GLY A 226 -30.21 -0.87 1.65
N PRO A 227 -31.47 -0.45 1.40
CA PRO A 227 -32.41 -0.04 2.44
C PRO A 227 -33.07 -1.21 3.16
N SER A 228 -33.00 -2.43 2.61
CA SER A 228 -33.72 -3.60 3.13
C SER A 228 -32.90 -4.36 4.15
N CYS A 229 -33.60 -4.85 5.21
CA CYS A 229 -33.03 -5.69 6.27
C CYS A 229 -33.81 -6.99 6.36
N SER A 230 -33.12 -8.10 6.71
CA SER A 230 -33.75 -9.39 7.01
C SER A 230 -34.21 -9.44 8.47
N ASP A 231 -34.89 -10.51 8.83
CA ASP A 231 -35.09 -10.91 10.23
C ASP A 231 -33.74 -11.18 10.91
N PHE A 232 -33.74 -11.12 12.26
CA PHE A 232 -32.57 -11.44 13.07
C PHE A 232 -32.48 -12.95 13.36
N PHE A 233 -31.25 -13.47 13.39
CA PHE A 233 -30.92 -14.84 13.79
C PHE A 233 -29.83 -14.79 14.86
N ASN A 234 -29.79 -15.82 15.72
CA ASN A 234 -28.77 -15.94 16.76
C ASN A 234 -27.40 -16.26 16.15
N LEU A 235 -26.36 -15.76 16.80
CA LEU A 235 -24.97 -16.06 16.48
C LEU A 235 -24.41 -16.95 17.60
N ASP A 236 -24.21 -18.24 17.32
CA ASP A 236 -23.77 -19.23 18.33
C ASP A 236 -22.23 -19.39 18.31
N ILE A 237 -21.57 -19.05 17.21
CA ILE A 237 -20.13 -19.22 17.01
C ILE A 237 -19.53 -17.98 16.36
N GLY A 238 -18.25 -17.82 16.53
CA GLY A 238 -17.47 -16.75 15.93
C GLY A 238 -17.43 -15.45 16.74
N VAL A 239 -16.40 -14.64 16.47
CA VAL A 239 -16.29 -13.26 16.94
C VAL A 239 -16.81 -12.32 15.86
N ARG A 240 -17.47 -11.23 16.26
CA ARG A 240 -18.14 -10.30 15.33
C ARG A 240 -17.13 -9.61 14.39
N GLN A 241 -17.18 -9.85 13.08
CA GLN A 241 -16.40 -9.10 12.11
C GLN A 241 -16.91 -7.65 12.03
N GLY A 242 -16.13 -6.70 12.59
CA GLY A 242 -16.48 -5.28 12.66
C GLY A 242 -16.66 -4.74 14.08
N CYS A 243 -16.62 -5.58 15.09
CA CYS A 243 -16.52 -5.19 16.48
C CYS A 243 -15.06 -4.81 16.83
N ILE A 244 -14.88 -3.83 17.68
CA ILE A 244 -13.57 -3.32 18.09
C ILE A 244 -12.81 -4.32 18.98
N LEU A 245 -13.51 -5.08 19.81
CA LEU A 245 -12.92 -6.11 20.69
C LEU A 245 -12.48 -7.36 19.92
N SER A 246 -13.16 -7.72 18.84
CA SER A 246 -12.97 -9.02 18.16
C SER A 246 -11.55 -9.30 17.73
N PRO A 247 -10.76 -8.35 17.23
CA PRO A 247 -9.37 -8.62 16.85
C PRO A 247 -8.50 -9.02 18.05
N LEU A 248 -8.64 -8.33 19.18
CA LEU A 248 -7.88 -8.67 20.39
C LEU A 248 -8.34 -9.99 21.00
N LEU A 249 -9.65 -10.23 21.05
CA LEU A 249 -10.20 -11.50 21.55
C LEU A 249 -9.74 -12.69 20.70
N PHE A 250 -9.63 -12.52 19.38
CA PHE A 250 -9.07 -13.52 18.49
C PHE A 250 -7.58 -13.77 18.75
N ASN A 251 -6.80 -12.71 18.98
CA ASN A 251 -5.39 -12.84 19.35
C ASN A 251 -5.23 -13.58 20.70
N LEU A 252 -6.05 -13.25 21.68
CA LEU A 252 -6.05 -13.94 22.98
C LEU A 252 -6.50 -15.40 22.85
N PHE A 253 -7.43 -15.70 21.95
CA PHE A 253 -7.85 -17.08 21.67
C PHE A 253 -6.70 -17.93 21.11
N LEU A 254 -5.80 -17.36 20.30
CA LEU A 254 -4.66 -18.06 19.70
C LEU A 254 -3.34 -17.95 20.49
N CYS A 255 -3.31 -17.22 21.62
CA CYS A 255 -2.06 -16.95 22.31
C CYS A 255 -1.37 -18.19 22.88
N ASP A 256 -2.13 -19.20 23.26
CA ASP A 256 -1.63 -20.50 23.73
C ASP A 256 -1.00 -21.34 22.60
N LEU A 257 -1.50 -21.26 21.36
CA LEU A 257 -0.84 -21.86 20.20
C LEU A 257 0.57 -21.30 20.01
N ALA A 258 0.73 -19.97 20.12
CA ALA A 258 2.05 -19.37 20.06
C ALA A 258 2.98 -19.87 21.17
N LYS A 259 2.47 -20.03 22.40
CA LYS A 259 3.21 -20.59 23.52
C LYS A 259 3.66 -22.05 23.26
N HIS A 260 2.81 -22.88 22.62
CA HIS A 260 3.20 -24.24 22.25
C HIS A 260 4.34 -24.26 21.23
N PHE A 261 4.35 -23.35 20.25
CA PHE A 261 5.49 -23.21 19.33
C PHE A 261 6.73 -22.69 20.06
N ASP A 262 6.55 -21.72 20.95
CA ASP A 262 7.66 -21.12 21.72
C ASP A 262 8.28 -22.12 22.72
N ALA A 263 7.59 -23.17 23.12
CA ALA A 263 8.09 -24.23 23.98
C ALA A 263 9.02 -25.24 23.27
N MET A 264 9.08 -25.24 21.93
CA MET A 264 10.01 -26.08 21.19
C MET A 264 11.46 -25.64 21.40
N GLU A 265 12.35 -26.60 21.62
CA GLU A 265 13.80 -26.37 21.77
C GLU A 265 14.44 -25.93 20.44
N GLU A 266 14.05 -26.59 19.33
CA GLU A 266 14.56 -26.31 18.00
C GLU A 266 13.89 -25.06 17.42
N LYS A 267 14.60 -23.94 17.40
CA LYS A 267 14.15 -22.67 16.83
C LYS A 267 15.10 -22.19 15.73
N VAL A 268 14.57 -21.48 14.74
CA VAL A 268 15.41 -20.76 13.79
C VAL A 268 16.02 -19.57 14.53
N LYS A 269 17.30 -19.68 14.85
CA LYS A 269 18.03 -18.64 15.59
C LYS A 269 18.35 -17.44 14.69
N LEU A 270 18.03 -16.24 15.15
CA LEU A 270 18.41 -14.99 14.53
C LEU A 270 18.94 -14.07 15.63
N GLY A 271 20.24 -13.85 15.66
CA GLY A 271 20.89 -13.22 16.81
C GLY A 271 20.64 -14.01 18.10
N ASN A 272 20.17 -13.31 19.12
CA ASN A 272 19.90 -13.88 20.43
C ASN A 272 18.49 -14.47 20.58
N ILE A 273 17.64 -14.39 19.55
CA ILE A 273 16.28 -14.95 19.61
C ILE A 273 16.10 -16.11 18.66
N GLY A 274 15.21 -17.03 19.09
CA GLY A 274 14.73 -18.15 18.28
C GLY A 274 13.29 -17.88 17.81
N ILE A 275 13.02 -18.11 16.53
CA ILE A 275 11.73 -17.86 15.89
C ILE A 275 11.24 -19.15 15.25
N ASN A 276 10.03 -19.58 15.61
CA ASN A 276 9.34 -20.71 14.97
C ASN A 276 8.06 -20.30 14.27
N SER A 277 7.48 -19.17 14.65
CA SER A 277 6.21 -18.72 14.11
C SER A 277 6.13 -17.19 14.04
N LEU A 278 5.35 -16.68 13.11
CA LEU A 278 4.87 -15.30 13.08
C LEU A 278 3.39 -15.31 12.75
N PHE A 279 2.61 -14.57 13.54
CA PHE A 279 1.18 -14.40 13.35
C PHE A 279 0.86 -12.98 12.91
N TRP A 280 0.01 -12.85 11.92
CA TRP A 280 -0.70 -11.62 11.62
C TRP A 280 -2.21 -11.91 11.69
N ALA A 281 -2.75 -11.91 12.89
CA ALA A 281 -4.07 -12.42 13.20
C ALA A 281 -4.21 -13.91 12.84
N ASP A 282 -4.99 -14.22 11.80
CA ASP A 282 -5.19 -15.57 11.25
C ASP A 282 -4.13 -16.00 10.22
N ASP A 283 -3.35 -15.05 9.66
CA ASP A 283 -2.25 -15.38 8.77
C ASP A 283 -1.03 -15.84 9.59
N LEU A 284 -0.77 -17.15 9.61
CA LEU A 284 0.34 -17.77 10.35
C LEU A 284 1.42 -18.25 9.38
N VAL A 285 2.68 -18.00 9.72
CA VAL A 285 3.82 -18.64 9.07
C VAL A 285 4.70 -19.36 10.08
N LEU A 286 5.05 -20.59 9.78
CA LEU A 286 5.92 -21.47 10.59
C LEU A 286 7.31 -21.54 9.95
N PHE A 287 8.36 -21.65 10.79
CA PHE A 287 9.75 -21.75 10.36
C PHE A 287 10.49 -22.84 11.14
N ALA A 288 11.31 -23.61 10.43
CA ALA A 288 12.22 -24.59 11.01
C ALA A 288 13.52 -24.68 10.19
N GLU A 289 14.65 -25.02 10.83
CA GLU A 289 15.92 -25.25 10.13
C GLU A 289 15.99 -26.67 9.50
N THR A 290 15.14 -27.60 9.96
CA THR A 290 15.07 -28.98 9.47
C THR A 290 13.66 -29.34 8.99
N LYS A 291 13.59 -30.41 8.17
CA LYS A 291 12.29 -30.94 7.74
C LYS A 291 11.50 -31.47 8.93
N GLU A 292 12.17 -32.21 9.77
CA GLU A 292 11.64 -32.85 10.98
C GLU A 292 11.11 -31.79 11.96
N GLY A 293 11.79 -30.65 12.08
CA GLY A 293 11.33 -29.52 12.88
C GLY A 293 10.02 -28.92 12.36
N LEU A 294 9.90 -28.77 11.03
CA LEU A 294 8.62 -28.29 10.45
C LEU A 294 7.51 -29.33 10.58
N ASP A 295 7.79 -30.63 10.44
CA ASP A 295 6.80 -31.69 10.67
C ASP A 295 6.28 -31.67 12.11
N LYS A 296 7.16 -31.45 13.11
CA LYS A 296 6.75 -31.27 14.54
C LYS A 296 5.83 -30.05 14.71
N LEU A 297 6.18 -28.91 14.12
CA LEU A 297 5.34 -27.70 14.20
C LEU A 297 3.97 -27.91 13.55
N LEU A 298 3.91 -28.61 12.42
CA LEU A 298 2.66 -28.96 11.75
C LEU A 298 1.81 -29.90 12.61
N LYS A 299 2.44 -30.83 13.34
CA LYS A 299 1.74 -31.72 14.26
C LYS A 299 1.14 -30.96 15.46
N ILE A 300 1.90 -30.06 16.08
CA ILE A 300 1.39 -29.18 17.15
C ILE A 300 0.18 -28.38 16.64
N LEU A 301 0.27 -27.82 15.43
CA LEU A 301 -0.83 -27.07 14.82
C LEU A 301 -2.06 -27.93 14.60
N GLU A 302 -1.88 -29.17 14.11
CA GLU A 302 -2.97 -30.12 13.86
C GLU A 302 -3.70 -30.47 15.17
N ASP A 303 -2.95 -30.82 16.21
CA ASP A 303 -3.51 -31.20 17.51
C ASP A 303 -4.24 -30.02 18.16
N TYR A 304 -3.63 -28.83 18.15
CA TYR A 304 -4.26 -27.61 18.63
C TYR A 304 -5.57 -27.28 17.89
N CYS A 305 -5.58 -27.41 16.57
CA CYS A 305 -6.78 -27.13 15.77
C CYS A 305 -7.91 -28.13 16.08
N LYS A 306 -7.60 -29.40 16.34
CA LYS A 306 -8.58 -30.41 16.76
C LYS A 306 -9.18 -30.06 18.12
N GLU A 307 -8.35 -29.71 19.10
CA GLU A 307 -8.78 -29.33 20.44
C GLU A 307 -9.62 -28.05 20.46
N ASN A 308 -9.25 -27.07 19.67
CA ASN A 308 -9.88 -25.76 19.64
C ASN A 308 -10.94 -25.62 18.51
N HIS A 309 -11.27 -26.70 17.82
CA HIS A 309 -12.26 -26.75 16.73
C HIS A 309 -12.03 -25.76 15.62
N LEU A 310 -10.77 -25.44 15.32
CA LEU A 310 -10.38 -24.62 14.20
C LEU A 310 -10.16 -25.49 12.96
N LEU A 311 -10.48 -24.93 11.78
CA LEU A 311 -10.30 -25.63 10.52
C LEU A 311 -9.20 -24.97 9.70
N ILE A 312 -8.24 -25.77 9.21
CA ILE A 312 -7.19 -25.30 8.31
C ILE A 312 -7.63 -25.48 6.86
N ASN A 313 -7.32 -24.53 6.02
CA ASN A 313 -7.53 -24.61 4.59
C ASN A 313 -6.30 -25.21 3.89
N THR A 314 -6.23 -26.53 3.85
CA THR A 314 -5.10 -27.25 3.24
C THR A 314 -4.86 -26.92 1.76
N LYS A 315 -5.90 -26.47 1.02
CA LYS A 315 -5.77 -26.03 -0.37
C LYS A 315 -5.03 -24.70 -0.50
N LYS A 316 -5.18 -23.79 0.49
CA LYS A 316 -4.48 -22.47 0.50
C LYS A 316 -3.21 -22.49 1.33
N THR A 317 -3.11 -23.38 2.30
CA THR A 317 -1.88 -23.62 3.07
C THR A 317 -0.78 -24.14 2.14
N LYS A 318 0.39 -23.49 2.14
CA LYS A 318 1.49 -23.76 1.22
C LYS A 318 2.81 -23.85 1.97
N CYS A 319 3.68 -24.73 1.51
CA CYS A 319 5.04 -24.82 2.03
C CYS A 319 6.04 -24.20 1.05
N MET A 320 7.07 -23.57 1.61
CA MET A 320 8.19 -23.01 0.86
C MET A 320 9.50 -23.34 1.60
N ILE A 321 10.53 -23.73 0.84
CA ILE A 321 11.87 -23.92 1.39
C ILE A 321 12.73 -22.75 0.90
N PHE A 322 13.07 -21.86 1.83
CA PHE A 322 14.01 -20.79 1.54
C PHE A 322 15.41 -21.35 1.33
N ASN A 323 16.11 -20.85 0.32
CA ASN A 323 17.46 -21.26 -0.03
C ASN A 323 18.15 -20.21 -0.90
N LYS A 324 19.48 -20.16 -0.89
CA LYS A 324 20.30 -19.18 -1.63
C LYS A 324 20.01 -19.16 -3.14
N THR A 325 19.76 -20.31 -3.75
CA THR A 325 19.57 -20.43 -5.20
C THR A 325 18.19 -20.05 -5.70
N GLY A 326 17.20 -19.88 -4.80
CA GLY A 326 15.80 -19.64 -5.15
C GLY A 326 15.12 -20.81 -5.88
N ARG A 327 15.73 -21.99 -5.90
CA ARG A 327 15.18 -23.17 -6.57
C ARG A 327 14.02 -23.78 -5.77
N LEU A 328 12.99 -24.22 -6.47
CA LEU A 328 11.91 -25.00 -5.84
C LEU A 328 12.47 -26.36 -5.40
N MET A 329 12.47 -26.57 -4.10
CA MET A 329 12.78 -27.87 -3.51
C MET A 329 11.48 -28.59 -3.19
N ARG A 330 11.36 -29.85 -3.62
CA ARG A 330 10.16 -30.67 -3.36
C ARG A 330 10.45 -31.63 -2.21
N ARG A 331 9.84 -31.36 -1.06
CA ARG A 331 9.80 -32.24 0.10
C ARG A 331 8.35 -32.43 0.52
N PRO A 332 7.87 -33.64 0.75
CA PRO A 332 6.47 -33.84 1.17
C PRO A 332 6.27 -33.39 2.61
N PHE A 333 5.28 -32.53 2.82
CA PHE A 333 4.73 -32.18 4.12
C PHE A 333 3.25 -32.53 4.13
N TYR A 334 2.75 -32.93 5.28
CA TYR A 334 1.36 -33.36 5.46
C TYR A 334 0.71 -32.61 6.60
N LEU A 335 -0.59 -32.38 6.50
CA LEU A 335 -1.44 -31.81 7.55
C LEU A 335 -2.80 -32.49 7.46
N ASP A 336 -3.28 -33.07 8.57
CA ASP A 336 -4.48 -33.92 8.59
C ASP A 336 -4.47 -35.01 7.48
N GLY A 337 -3.34 -35.64 7.23
CA GLY A 337 -3.17 -36.64 6.17
C GLY A 337 -3.15 -36.06 4.74
N VAL A 338 -3.39 -34.77 4.55
CA VAL A 338 -3.39 -34.11 3.24
C VAL A 338 -2.00 -33.58 2.92
N LYS A 339 -1.48 -33.95 1.75
CA LYS A 339 -0.20 -33.45 1.25
C LYS A 339 -0.29 -31.96 0.92
N LEU A 340 0.59 -31.15 1.52
CA LEU A 340 0.68 -29.71 1.25
C LEU A 340 1.47 -29.42 -0.04
N GLU A 341 1.03 -28.37 -0.74
CA GLU A 341 1.68 -27.92 -1.98
C GLU A 341 2.94 -27.10 -1.68
N MET A 342 4.02 -27.46 -2.38
CA MET A 342 5.29 -26.72 -2.37
C MET A 342 5.26 -25.63 -3.45
N VAL A 343 5.53 -24.38 -3.07
CA VAL A 343 5.42 -23.24 -3.97
C VAL A 343 6.73 -22.45 -4.14
N ARG A 344 6.91 -21.85 -5.33
CA ARG A 344 8.02 -20.91 -5.63
C ARG A 344 7.72 -19.46 -5.26
N ARG A 345 6.48 -19.14 -5.02
CA ARG A 345 6.02 -17.80 -4.68
C ARG A 345 4.78 -17.91 -3.83
N TYR A 346 4.75 -17.12 -2.79
CA TYR A 346 3.58 -17.01 -1.91
C TYR A 346 3.31 -15.53 -1.63
N LYS A 347 2.03 -15.14 -1.64
CA LYS A 347 1.62 -13.78 -1.32
C LYS A 347 1.30 -13.70 0.17
N TYR A 348 2.28 -13.23 0.94
CA TYR A 348 2.15 -13.04 2.39
C TYR A 348 1.91 -11.57 2.71
N LEU A 349 0.85 -11.28 3.45
CA LEU A 349 0.45 -9.91 3.82
C LEU A 349 0.52 -8.93 2.63
N GLY A 350 -0.01 -9.35 1.48
CA GLY A 350 -0.12 -8.50 0.28
C GLY A 350 1.13 -8.34 -0.57
N PHE A 351 2.32 -8.83 -0.14
CA PHE A 351 3.57 -8.83 -0.89
C PHE A 351 3.99 -10.25 -1.28
N VAL A 352 4.55 -10.45 -2.48
CA VAL A 352 4.96 -11.78 -2.95
C VAL A 352 6.37 -12.09 -2.52
N ILE A 353 6.54 -13.18 -1.76
CA ILE A 353 7.80 -13.71 -1.26
C ILE A 353 8.25 -14.87 -2.15
N THR A 354 9.57 -15.04 -2.31
CA THR A 354 10.22 -16.11 -3.09
C THR A 354 11.24 -16.87 -2.23
N PRO A 355 11.65 -18.08 -2.61
CA PRO A 355 12.62 -18.88 -1.85
C PRO A 355 14.00 -18.22 -1.65
N SER A 356 14.42 -17.30 -2.52
CA SER A 356 15.67 -16.53 -2.37
C SER A 356 15.51 -15.25 -1.54
N GLY A 357 14.28 -14.90 -1.15
CA GLY A 357 13.99 -13.61 -0.50
C GLY A 357 14.15 -12.39 -1.42
N GLU A 358 14.27 -12.58 -2.74
CA GLU A 358 14.37 -11.48 -3.69
C GLU A 358 13.05 -10.76 -3.91
N ILE A 359 13.12 -9.43 -3.99
CA ILE A 359 11.94 -8.56 -4.09
C ILE A 359 11.38 -8.40 -5.50
N CYS A 360 12.16 -8.76 -6.54
CA CYS A 360 11.78 -8.50 -7.94
C CYS A 360 10.40 -9.06 -8.32
N THR A 361 10.07 -10.27 -7.85
CA THR A 361 8.77 -10.90 -8.10
C THR A 361 7.64 -10.16 -7.39
N GLY A 362 7.88 -9.68 -6.17
CA GLY A 362 6.94 -8.82 -5.43
C GLY A 362 6.67 -7.51 -6.15
N LEU A 363 7.72 -6.83 -6.64
CA LEU A 363 7.60 -5.59 -7.42
C LEU A 363 6.84 -5.81 -8.74
N LYS A 364 7.01 -6.98 -9.40
CA LYS A 364 6.22 -7.33 -10.59
C LYS A 364 4.75 -7.52 -10.27
N ASP A 365 4.39 -8.18 -9.16
CA ASP A 365 2.99 -8.30 -8.73
C ASP A 365 2.37 -6.92 -8.41
N LEU A 366 3.11 -6.04 -7.73
CA LEU A 366 2.66 -4.67 -7.48
C LEU A 366 2.41 -3.91 -8.79
N ARG A 367 3.36 -3.98 -9.74
CA ARG A 367 3.22 -3.40 -11.08
C ARG A 367 1.96 -3.89 -11.78
N ASP A 368 1.69 -5.20 -11.79
CA ASP A 368 0.57 -5.79 -12.52
C ASP A 368 -0.78 -5.38 -11.91
N ARG A 369 -0.86 -5.31 -10.58
CA ARG A 369 -2.05 -4.80 -9.88
C ARG A 369 -2.29 -3.31 -10.16
N ALA A 370 -1.25 -2.52 -10.13
CA ALA A 370 -1.32 -1.09 -10.39
C ALA A 370 -1.65 -0.79 -11.87
N LEU A 371 -1.11 -1.58 -12.81
CA LEU A 371 -1.46 -1.48 -14.22
C LEU A 371 -2.95 -1.76 -14.45
N LYS A 372 -3.51 -2.77 -13.79
CA LYS A 372 -4.97 -3.04 -13.87
C LYS A 372 -5.80 -1.86 -13.36
N ALA A 373 -5.38 -1.24 -12.24
CA ALA A 373 -6.05 -0.05 -11.70
C ALA A 373 -5.95 1.15 -12.65
N PHE A 374 -4.77 1.39 -13.22
CA PHE A 374 -4.55 2.44 -14.22
C PHE A 374 -5.39 2.23 -15.48
N MET A 375 -5.40 1.02 -16.03
CA MET A 375 -6.21 0.68 -17.21
C MET A 375 -7.71 0.83 -16.94
N LYS A 376 -8.16 0.50 -15.72
CA LYS A 376 -9.54 0.74 -15.32
C LYS A 376 -9.89 2.23 -15.34
N ILE A 377 -9.07 3.10 -14.74
CA ILE A 377 -9.27 4.57 -14.79
C ILE A 377 -9.34 5.05 -16.24
N LYS A 378 -8.41 4.59 -17.08
CA LYS A 378 -8.35 4.97 -18.49
C LYS A 378 -9.62 4.55 -19.26
N ASN A 379 -10.12 3.33 -19.03
CA ASN A 379 -11.31 2.81 -19.68
C ASN A 379 -12.58 3.51 -19.17
N ASP A 380 -12.68 3.76 -17.86
CA ASP A 380 -13.84 4.43 -17.26
C ASP A 380 -13.97 5.90 -17.74
N LEU A 381 -12.85 6.57 -17.96
CA LEU A 381 -12.80 7.93 -18.50
C LEU A 381 -12.89 7.99 -20.03
N GLY A 382 -12.55 6.93 -20.72
CA GLY A 382 -12.61 6.83 -22.19
C GLY A 382 -11.94 8.02 -22.91
N PRO A 383 -12.64 8.71 -23.84
CA PRO A 383 -12.11 9.87 -24.56
C PRO A 383 -11.71 11.04 -23.66
N SER A 384 -12.27 11.13 -22.45
CA SER A 384 -11.97 12.20 -21.50
C SER A 384 -10.69 11.98 -20.73
N PHE A 385 -10.00 10.84 -20.89
CA PHE A 385 -8.82 10.48 -20.11
C PHE A 385 -7.72 11.55 -20.15
N ASN A 386 -7.49 12.23 -21.27
CA ASN A 386 -6.43 13.23 -21.38
C ASN A 386 -6.96 14.68 -21.37
N GLN A 387 -8.23 14.94 -21.03
CA GLN A 387 -8.78 16.30 -21.08
C GLN A 387 -8.23 17.18 -19.94
N ASP A 388 -8.12 16.65 -18.74
CA ASP A 388 -7.64 17.40 -17.58
C ASP A 388 -6.49 16.63 -16.88
N ILE A 389 -5.26 17.07 -17.15
CA ILE A 389 -4.06 16.42 -16.60
C ILE A 389 -3.99 16.49 -15.07
N PRO A 390 -4.23 17.63 -14.39
CA PRO A 390 -4.28 17.70 -12.94
C PRO A 390 -5.22 16.66 -12.30
N ILE A 391 -6.41 16.48 -12.84
CA ILE A 391 -7.38 15.48 -12.34
C ILE A 391 -6.82 14.07 -12.51
N ILE A 392 -6.27 13.74 -13.68
CA ILE A 392 -5.65 12.43 -13.91
C ILE A 392 -4.50 12.17 -12.94
N LEU A 393 -3.63 13.15 -12.73
CA LEU A 393 -2.52 13.01 -11.77
C LEU A 393 -3.03 12.79 -10.35
N LYS A 394 -4.09 13.48 -9.94
CA LYS A 394 -4.75 13.28 -8.65
C LYS A 394 -5.36 11.87 -8.51
N LEU A 395 -6.00 11.37 -9.57
CA LEU A 395 -6.52 10.00 -9.61
C LEU A 395 -5.39 8.96 -9.51
N LEU A 396 -4.27 9.18 -10.21
CA LEU A 396 -3.09 8.32 -10.08
C LEU A 396 -2.55 8.31 -8.67
N ASP A 397 -2.42 9.47 -8.03
CA ASP A 397 -1.90 9.58 -6.67
C ASP A 397 -2.83 8.93 -5.63
N SER A 398 -4.15 8.97 -5.88
CA SER A 398 -5.14 8.44 -4.93
C SER A 398 -5.43 6.95 -5.13
N LEU A 399 -5.43 6.44 -6.36
CA LEU A 399 -5.92 5.10 -6.69
C LEU A 399 -4.82 4.13 -7.15
N VAL A 400 -3.76 4.61 -7.80
CA VAL A 400 -2.71 3.75 -8.39
C VAL A 400 -1.44 3.76 -7.56
N LYS A 401 -0.95 4.93 -7.17
CA LYS A 401 0.29 5.09 -6.39
C LYS A 401 0.29 4.32 -5.06
N PRO A 402 -0.81 4.25 -4.27
CA PRO A 402 -0.83 3.44 -3.06
C PRO A 402 -0.67 1.93 -3.33
N ILE A 403 -1.11 1.44 -4.49
CA ILE A 403 -0.91 0.04 -4.89
C ILE A 403 0.55 -0.20 -5.23
N ILE A 404 1.17 0.69 -6.00
CA ILE A 404 2.58 0.58 -6.40
C ILE A 404 3.50 0.64 -5.19
N LEU A 405 3.23 1.55 -4.25
CA LEU A 405 4.05 1.79 -3.06
C LEU A 405 3.64 0.92 -1.86
N TYR A 406 2.79 -0.10 -2.07
CA TYR A 406 2.47 -1.04 -1.00
C TYR A 406 3.73 -1.72 -0.47
N ALA A 407 3.86 -1.82 0.86
CA ALA A 407 5.03 -2.35 1.56
C ALA A 407 6.37 -1.66 1.21
N SER A 408 6.35 -0.43 0.66
CA SER A 408 7.58 0.31 0.34
C SER A 408 8.37 0.73 1.58
N ASP A 409 7.74 0.73 2.74
CA ASP A 409 8.39 0.86 4.04
C ASP A 409 9.30 -0.35 4.40
N PHE A 410 9.16 -1.46 3.67
CA PHE A 410 10.08 -2.58 3.64
C PHE A 410 11.05 -2.51 2.45
N TRP A 411 10.55 -2.53 1.21
CA TRP A 411 11.40 -2.72 0.04
C TRP A 411 12.09 -1.45 -0.49
N GLY A 412 11.70 -0.25 -0.04
CA GLY A 412 12.17 1.01 -0.62
C GLY A 412 13.64 1.33 -0.39
N CYS A 413 14.30 0.72 0.61
CA CYS A 413 15.74 0.83 0.85
C CYS A 413 16.56 -0.30 0.23
N LEU A 414 15.90 -1.39 -0.20
CA LEU A 414 16.61 -2.53 -0.74
C LEU A 414 17.15 -2.22 -2.14
N LYS A 415 18.21 -2.95 -2.54
CA LYS A 415 18.78 -2.80 -3.88
C LYS A 415 17.74 -3.16 -4.94
N LEU A 416 17.31 -2.14 -5.69
CA LEU A 416 16.32 -2.29 -6.75
C LEU A 416 16.98 -2.88 -8.02
N PRO A 417 16.25 -3.69 -8.80
CA PRO A 417 16.77 -4.21 -10.07
C PRO A 417 16.98 -3.06 -11.06
N LYS A 418 18.03 -3.15 -11.91
CA LYS A 418 18.32 -2.16 -12.96
C LYS A 418 17.08 -1.84 -13.81
N ASN A 419 16.27 -2.84 -14.11
CA ASN A 419 15.01 -2.71 -14.84
C ASN A 419 13.82 -2.77 -13.84
N ASN A 420 13.69 -1.74 -13.00
CA ASN A 420 12.70 -1.69 -11.94
C ASN A 420 11.26 -1.68 -12.50
N PRO A 421 10.44 -2.74 -12.23
CA PRO A 421 9.09 -2.83 -12.78
C PRO A 421 8.17 -1.67 -12.37
N VAL A 422 8.39 -1.12 -11.17
CA VAL A 422 7.60 -0.02 -10.61
C VAL A 422 7.88 1.28 -11.37
N GLU A 423 9.16 1.61 -11.58
CA GLU A 423 9.55 2.81 -12.35
C GLU A 423 9.14 2.71 -13.82
N ASN A 424 9.27 1.53 -14.41
CA ASN A 424 8.85 1.32 -15.80
C ASN A 424 7.34 1.56 -15.98
N LEU A 425 6.52 1.13 -15.02
CA LEU A 425 5.09 1.43 -15.06
C LEU A 425 4.83 2.92 -14.85
N HIS A 426 5.52 3.55 -13.90
CA HIS A 426 5.40 4.99 -13.66
C HIS A 426 5.69 5.79 -14.93
N MET A 427 6.80 5.48 -15.60
CA MET A 427 7.17 6.12 -16.87
C MET A 427 6.15 5.85 -17.98
N LEU A 428 5.63 4.62 -18.08
CA LEU A 428 4.57 4.30 -19.03
C LEU A 428 3.33 5.17 -18.82
N MET A 429 2.89 5.30 -17.57
CA MET A 429 1.72 6.13 -17.22
C MET A 429 1.96 7.61 -17.56
N CYS A 430 3.10 8.17 -17.17
CA CYS A 430 3.46 9.57 -17.49
C CYS A 430 3.48 9.83 -19.00
N LYS A 431 4.08 8.92 -19.77
CA LYS A 431 4.13 9.04 -21.25
C LYS A 431 2.76 8.94 -21.89
N GLN A 432 1.87 8.08 -21.39
CA GLN A 432 0.49 7.98 -21.89
C GLN A 432 -0.34 9.22 -21.58
N ILE A 433 -0.16 9.82 -20.40
CA ILE A 433 -0.83 11.06 -20.02
C ILE A 433 -0.39 12.22 -20.93
N LEU A 434 0.90 12.32 -21.20
CA LEU A 434 1.46 13.34 -22.08
C LEU A 434 1.19 13.08 -23.58
N GLY A 435 0.76 11.87 -23.95
CA GLY A 435 0.54 11.48 -25.35
C GLY A 435 1.83 11.41 -26.17
N VAL A 436 2.96 11.08 -25.53
CA VAL A 436 4.27 10.94 -26.19
C VAL A 436 4.65 9.49 -26.40
N GLN A 437 5.60 9.21 -27.30
CA GLN A 437 6.03 7.87 -27.65
C GLN A 437 6.82 7.21 -26.51
N LYS A 438 6.86 5.86 -26.53
CA LYS A 438 7.54 5.06 -25.50
C LYS A 438 9.03 5.39 -25.37
N GLN A 439 9.70 5.70 -26.47
CA GLN A 439 11.12 6.04 -26.53
C GLN A 439 11.46 7.49 -26.15
N THR A 440 10.46 8.34 -25.85
CA THR A 440 10.71 9.71 -25.35
C THR A 440 11.53 9.66 -24.06
N THR A 441 12.48 10.56 -23.93
CA THR A 441 13.44 10.63 -22.82
C THR A 441 12.73 10.73 -21.48
N ASN A 442 13.04 9.84 -20.54
CA ASN A 442 12.41 9.79 -19.23
C ASN A 442 12.63 11.07 -18.42
N ALA A 443 13.85 11.65 -18.50
CA ALA A 443 14.20 12.90 -17.84
C ALA A 443 13.23 14.03 -18.24
N GLY A 444 13.05 14.26 -19.53
CA GLY A 444 12.14 15.28 -20.03
C GLY A 444 10.68 15.04 -19.62
N VAL A 445 10.22 13.78 -19.69
CA VAL A 445 8.86 13.40 -19.28
C VAL A 445 8.60 13.73 -17.82
N LEU A 446 9.52 13.39 -16.91
CA LEU A 446 9.37 13.65 -15.48
C LEU A 446 9.39 15.15 -15.17
N LEU A 447 10.31 15.89 -15.78
CA LEU A 447 10.39 17.35 -15.62
C LEU A 447 9.15 18.06 -16.15
N GLU A 448 8.64 17.65 -17.33
CA GLU A 448 7.47 18.26 -17.97
C GLU A 448 6.19 18.09 -17.15
N ILE A 449 6.01 16.89 -16.56
CA ILE A 449 4.82 16.57 -15.77
C ILE A 449 4.99 16.88 -14.26
N GLY A 450 6.16 17.38 -13.85
CA GLY A 450 6.45 17.70 -12.45
C GLY A 450 6.47 16.48 -11.54
N ARG A 451 7.04 15.35 -12.01
CA ARG A 451 7.11 14.11 -11.24
C ARG A 451 8.54 13.69 -10.92
N ILE A 452 8.70 12.98 -9.83
CA ILE A 452 9.96 12.37 -9.41
C ILE A 452 9.85 10.85 -9.49
N PRO A 453 10.97 10.10 -9.55
CA PRO A 453 10.97 8.65 -9.48
C PRO A 453 10.25 8.14 -8.23
N LEU A 454 9.47 7.07 -8.37
CA LEU A 454 8.76 6.45 -7.23
C LEU A 454 9.72 5.77 -6.25
N SER A 455 10.92 5.38 -6.69
CA SER A 455 11.99 4.87 -5.81
C SER A 455 12.36 5.88 -4.72
N ILE A 456 12.38 7.17 -5.01
CA ILE A 456 12.62 8.23 -4.02
C ILE A 456 11.47 8.27 -2.99
N CYS A 457 10.22 8.12 -3.45
CA CYS A 457 9.08 8.03 -2.55
C CYS A 457 9.15 6.76 -1.68
N ALA A 458 9.55 5.63 -2.26
CA ALA A 458 9.70 4.37 -1.55
C ALA A 458 10.80 4.44 -0.48
N ALA A 459 11.97 5.00 -0.82
CA ALA A 459 13.06 5.23 0.12
C ALA A 459 12.62 6.08 1.32
N LYS A 460 11.83 7.13 1.10
CA LYS A 460 11.25 7.95 2.18
C LYS A 460 10.42 7.11 3.17
N PHE A 461 9.59 6.17 2.67
CA PHE A 461 8.79 5.32 3.54
C PHE A 461 9.65 4.33 4.33
N SER A 462 10.66 3.71 3.71
CA SER A 462 11.61 2.84 4.41
C SER A 462 12.37 3.58 5.52
N LEU A 463 12.85 4.79 5.25
CA LEU A 463 13.55 5.60 6.26
C LEU A 463 12.65 5.99 7.42
N LYS A 464 11.40 6.39 7.13
CA LYS A 464 10.43 6.67 8.19
C LYS A 464 10.15 5.43 9.04
N ASN A 465 10.17 4.24 8.43
CA ASN A 465 10.03 2.99 9.17
C ASN A 465 11.29 2.68 9.99
N TRP A 466 12.47 2.91 9.44
CA TRP A 466 13.75 2.76 10.11
C TRP A 466 13.86 3.67 11.34
N GLU A 467 13.53 4.96 11.23
CA GLU A 467 13.49 5.86 12.38
C GLU A 467 12.56 5.35 13.48
N ARG A 468 11.35 4.86 13.11
CA ARG A 468 10.40 4.28 14.06
C ARG A 468 11.01 3.09 14.82
N ILE A 469 11.64 2.16 14.10
CA ILE A 469 12.25 0.95 14.69
C ILE A 469 13.44 1.34 15.58
N ARG A 470 14.28 2.24 15.12
CA ARG A 470 15.43 2.74 15.86
C ARG A 470 15.04 3.40 17.18
N LEU A 471 13.91 4.09 17.24
CA LEU A 471 13.34 4.67 18.46
C LEU A 471 12.67 3.62 19.37
N GLY A 472 12.90 2.34 19.16
CA GLY A 472 12.32 1.25 19.95
C GLY A 472 10.83 1.05 19.73
N VAL A 473 10.26 1.60 18.65
CA VAL A 473 8.84 1.46 18.35
C VAL A 473 8.63 0.29 17.40
N GLY A 474 8.27 -0.86 17.93
CA GLY A 474 8.01 -2.07 17.17
C GLY A 474 7.82 -3.30 18.04
N ASN A 475 7.68 -4.44 17.40
CA ASN A 475 7.61 -5.74 18.06
C ASN A 475 9.01 -6.15 18.58
N LYS A 476 9.05 -6.88 19.70
CA LYS A 476 10.32 -7.35 20.31
C LYS A 476 11.19 -8.13 19.32
N ILE A 477 10.59 -9.05 18.54
CA ILE A 477 11.31 -9.82 17.53
C ILE A 477 11.92 -8.89 16.48
N LEU A 478 11.15 -7.91 15.98
CA LEU A 478 11.65 -6.95 15.01
C LEU A 478 12.82 -6.15 15.54
N LEU A 479 12.73 -5.64 16.77
CA LEU A 479 13.78 -4.81 17.39
C LEU A 479 15.10 -5.57 17.55
N GLU A 480 15.04 -6.87 17.85
CA GLU A 480 16.21 -7.72 17.98
C GLU A 480 16.85 -8.08 16.62
N VAL A 481 16.01 -8.34 15.59
CA VAL A 481 16.51 -8.87 14.32
C VAL A 481 16.83 -7.81 13.28
N PHE A 482 16.40 -6.57 13.45
CA PHE A 482 16.53 -5.60 12.37
C PHE A 482 17.97 -5.18 12.08
N LYS A 483 18.87 -5.26 13.08
CA LYS A 483 20.31 -4.96 12.96
C LYS A 483 21.17 -6.18 12.61
N GLU A 484 20.60 -7.39 12.61
CA GLU A 484 21.38 -8.62 12.49
C GLU A 484 21.81 -8.93 11.06
N GLY A 485 23.11 -9.20 10.89
CA GLY A 485 23.73 -9.68 9.65
C GLY A 485 24.15 -8.60 8.65
N ASP A 486 25.17 -8.90 7.84
CA ASP A 486 25.79 -7.97 6.88
C ASP A 486 24.87 -7.62 5.70
N GLU A 487 23.91 -8.46 5.37
CA GLU A 487 22.88 -8.21 4.32
C GLU A 487 21.52 -7.87 4.95
N SER A 488 21.48 -7.40 6.20
CA SER A 488 20.23 -7.05 6.88
C SER A 488 19.54 -5.87 6.21
N TRP A 489 18.25 -5.73 6.53
CA TRP A 489 17.46 -4.57 6.08
C TRP A 489 18.05 -3.25 6.58
N ASP A 490 18.61 -3.23 7.82
CA ASP A 490 19.27 -2.07 8.40
C ASP A 490 20.55 -1.70 7.64
N GLN A 491 21.36 -2.67 7.19
CA GLN A 491 22.53 -2.42 6.35
C GLN A 491 22.15 -1.82 4.99
N SER A 492 20.99 -2.15 4.47
CA SER A 492 20.45 -1.51 3.24
C SER A 492 20.16 -0.02 3.47
N ILE A 493 19.67 0.34 4.65
CA ILE A 493 19.49 1.76 5.05
C ILE A 493 20.85 2.45 5.17
N LYS A 494 21.82 1.82 5.84
CA LYS A 494 23.19 2.33 5.97
C LYS A 494 23.79 2.65 4.61
N SER A 495 23.73 1.70 3.68
CA SER A 495 24.22 1.87 2.30
C SER A 495 23.50 2.99 1.55
N LEU A 496 22.19 3.15 1.80
CA LEU A 496 21.42 4.24 1.20
C LEU A 496 21.83 5.60 1.76
N LEU A 497 22.09 5.72 3.06
CA LEU A 497 22.60 6.94 3.69
C LEU A 497 24.03 7.26 3.21
N GLU A 498 24.91 6.27 3.16
CA GLU A 498 26.29 6.39 2.71
C GLU A 498 26.37 6.89 1.25
N SER A 499 25.62 6.27 0.34
CA SER A 499 25.57 6.68 -1.08
C SER A 499 25.05 8.10 -1.32
N ASN A 500 24.44 8.72 -0.32
CA ASN A 500 23.94 10.08 -0.36
C ASN A 500 24.75 11.05 0.56
N GLY A 501 25.92 10.64 1.05
CA GLY A 501 26.77 11.46 1.91
C GLY A 501 26.16 11.80 3.27
N MET A 502 25.31 10.90 3.79
CA MET A 502 24.56 11.10 5.03
C MET A 502 24.86 10.01 6.07
N LEU A 503 26.01 9.33 5.98
CA LEU A 503 26.37 8.25 6.90
C LEU A 503 26.46 8.72 8.35
N ASN A 504 26.76 10.01 8.59
CA ASN A 504 26.78 10.61 9.92
C ASN A 504 25.43 10.55 10.67
N PHE A 505 24.32 10.32 9.96
CA PHE A 505 22.99 10.10 10.57
C PHE A 505 22.76 8.64 10.96
N TYR A 506 23.62 7.74 10.50
CA TYR A 506 23.64 6.34 10.92
C TYR A 506 24.56 6.20 12.14
N VAL A 507 24.15 6.79 13.28
CA VAL A 507 24.91 6.69 14.53
C VAL A 507 24.21 5.67 15.43
N ASP A 508 25.01 4.88 16.16
CA ASP A 508 24.48 3.84 17.07
C ASP A 508 23.86 4.39 18.36
N ASP A 509 24.02 5.68 18.64
CA ASP A 509 23.48 6.31 19.83
C ASP A 509 22.04 6.81 19.63
N PRO A 510 21.03 6.15 20.25
CA PRO A 510 19.64 6.58 20.20
C PRO A 510 19.39 7.94 20.89
N ALA A 511 20.32 8.38 21.78
CA ALA A 511 20.19 9.65 22.51
C ALA A 511 20.47 10.88 21.64
N LEU A 512 21.13 10.70 20.50
CA LEU A 512 21.24 11.75 19.49
C LEU A 512 19.94 11.79 18.68
N GLU A 513 18.98 12.50 19.21
CA GLU A 513 17.72 12.82 18.50
C GLU A 513 18.04 13.65 17.25
N TYR A 514 18.11 12.97 16.11
CA TYR A 514 17.95 13.60 14.82
C TYR A 514 16.51 13.35 14.33
N PRO A 515 15.51 14.10 14.83
CA PRO A 515 14.16 13.96 14.32
C PRO A 515 14.19 14.33 12.84
N PHE A 516 13.50 13.49 12.03
CA PHE A 516 13.30 13.78 10.62
C PHE A 516 14.48 13.49 9.67
N VAL A 517 15.38 12.54 9.97
CA VAL A 517 16.41 12.06 9.01
C VAL A 517 15.76 11.71 7.66
N PHE A 518 14.58 11.08 7.69
CA PHE A 518 13.82 10.76 6.48
C PHE A 518 13.46 11.98 5.64
N LYS A 519 13.22 13.16 6.25
CA LYS A 519 12.93 14.39 5.51
C LYS A 519 14.18 14.92 4.84
N LYS A 520 15.32 14.91 5.57
CA LYS A 520 16.60 15.38 5.03
C LYS A 520 17.06 14.50 3.87
N LEU A 521 17.01 13.17 4.03
CA LEU A 521 17.38 12.27 2.93
C LEU A 521 16.42 12.39 1.76
N TYR A 522 15.11 12.52 1.99
CA TYR A 522 14.17 12.73 0.91
C TYR A 522 14.49 14.01 0.13
N GLN A 523 14.82 15.11 0.83
CA GLN A 523 15.23 16.34 0.18
C GLN A 523 16.52 16.13 -0.62
N ARG A 524 17.53 15.46 -0.03
CA ARG A 524 18.79 15.15 -0.72
C ARG A 524 18.58 14.29 -1.97
N LEU A 525 17.76 13.26 -1.89
CA LEU A 525 17.41 12.42 -3.04
C LEU A 525 16.65 13.21 -4.12
N TYR A 526 15.78 14.12 -3.69
CA TYR A 526 15.06 15.02 -4.59
C TYR A 526 16.02 15.96 -5.31
N ASP A 527 16.92 16.61 -4.58
CA ASP A 527 17.92 17.54 -5.13
C ASP A 527 18.87 16.81 -6.07
N ASN A 528 19.43 15.67 -5.66
CA ASN A 528 20.30 14.82 -6.49
C ASN A 528 19.60 14.39 -7.80
N PHE A 529 18.30 14.01 -7.71
CA PHE A 529 17.54 13.67 -8.91
C PHE A 529 17.44 14.86 -9.87
N HIS A 530 17.11 16.04 -9.36
CA HIS A 530 17.00 17.24 -10.20
C HIS A 530 18.34 17.66 -10.77
N GLU A 531 19.39 17.70 -9.96
CA GLU A 531 20.75 18.03 -10.41
C GLU A 531 21.21 17.06 -11.52
N THR A 532 21.09 15.76 -11.30
CA THR A 532 21.43 14.73 -12.28
C THR A 532 20.59 14.86 -13.57
N THR A 533 19.29 15.12 -13.41
CA THR A 533 18.36 15.22 -14.54
C THR A 533 18.62 16.49 -15.35
N PHE A 534 18.83 17.63 -14.70
CA PHE A 534 19.19 18.87 -15.37
C PHE A 534 20.59 18.79 -16.00
N GLY A 535 21.55 18.12 -15.35
CA GLY A 535 22.86 17.82 -15.95
C GLY A 535 22.72 17.04 -17.26
N ALA A 536 21.96 15.97 -17.25
CA ALA A 536 21.75 15.10 -18.42
C ALA A 536 21.03 15.80 -19.59
N ILE A 537 20.12 16.73 -19.35
CA ILE A 537 19.46 17.49 -20.43
C ILE A 537 20.35 18.60 -21.00
N ASN A 538 21.31 19.09 -20.20
CA ASN A 538 22.25 20.16 -20.64
C ASN A 538 23.47 19.62 -21.39
N GLU A 539 23.66 18.31 -21.47
CA GLU A 539 24.73 17.72 -22.29
C GLU A 539 24.58 18.09 -23.77
N ILE A 540 25.68 18.46 -24.43
CA ILE A 540 25.72 18.91 -25.84
C ILE A 540 25.14 17.85 -26.79
N SER A 541 25.35 16.57 -26.49
CA SER A 541 24.80 15.42 -27.26
C SER A 541 23.36 15.10 -26.94
N SER A 542 22.75 15.79 -25.97
CA SER A 542 21.41 15.49 -25.49
C SER A 542 20.35 15.65 -26.59
N LYS A 543 19.41 14.70 -26.65
CA LYS A 543 18.20 14.86 -27.46
C LYS A 543 17.36 16.07 -27.01
N LEU A 544 17.49 16.46 -25.74
CA LEU A 544 16.72 17.52 -25.11
C LEU A 544 17.47 18.89 -25.12
N ARG A 545 18.43 19.07 -26.02
CA ARG A 545 19.24 20.30 -26.12
C ARG A 545 18.40 21.59 -26.19
N THR A 546 17.30 21.58 -26.94
CA THR A 546 16.37 22.71 -27.06
C THR A 546 15.53 22.86 -25.80
N TYR A 547 15.09 21.74 -25.22
CA TYR A 547 14.33 21.69 -23.95
C TYR A 547 15.10 22.33 -22.78
N ALA A 548 16.41 22.12 -22.72
CA ALA A 548 17.29 22.68 -21.71
C ALA A 548 17.33 24.23 -21.70
N LEU A 549 17.05 24.86 -22.84
CA LEU A 549 17.07 26.33 -22.95
C LEU A 549 15.93 26.99 -22.15
N PHE A 550 14.79 26.32 -22.00
CA PHE A 550 13.60 26.94 -21.41
C PHE A 550 13.06 26.21 -20.18
N LYS A 551 13.46 24.97 -19.93
CA LYS A 551 13.09 24.25 -18.70
C LYS A 551 14.17 24.40 -17.66
N THR A 552 14.00 25.35 -16.75
CA THR A 552 14.97 25.71 -15.71
C THR A 552 14.58 25.27 -14.32
N GLU A 553 13.27 24.99 -14.09
CA GLU A 553 12.73 24.62 -12.78
C GLU A 553 11.86 23.36 -12.87
N PRO A 554 11.87 22.50 -11.81
CA PRO A 554 10.96 21.36 -11.76
C PRO A 554 9.52 21.83 -11.55
N GLY A 555 8.56 21.13 -12.14
CA GLY A 555 7.15 21.43 -11.94
C GLY A 555 6.29 21.05 -13.14
N LEU A 556 4.98 20.97 -12.90
CA LEU A 556 4.00 20.76 -13.97
C LEU A 556 3.92 22.00 -14.85
N GLU A 557 4.10 21.84 -16.15
CA GLU A 557 4.07 22.95 -17.11
C GLU A 557 2.67 23.54 -17.23
N LYS A 558 2.55 24.87 -17.28
CA LYS A 558 1.27 25.59 -17.31
C LYS A 558 0.41 25.22 -18.51
N TYR A 559 0.99 25.11 -19.71
CA TYR A 559 0.22 24.75 -20.90
C TYR A 559 -0.48 23.39 -20.77
N LEU A 560 0.03 22.48 -19.93
CA LEU A 560 -0.62 21.19 -19.63
C LEU A 560 -1.93 21.36 -18.87
N THR A 561 -2.12 22.49 -18.19
CA THR A 561 -3.35 22.85 -17.45
C THR A 561 -4.26 23.77 -18.24
N ASP A 562 -3.67 24.73 -18.97
CA ASP A 562 -4.38 25.86 -19.57
C ASP A 562 -4.91 25.51 -20.96
N VAL A 563 -4.17 24.71 -21.75
CA VAL A 563 -4.59 24.28 -23.08
C VAL A 563 -5.54 23.11 -23.00
N LYS A 564 -6.84 23.36 -23.10
CA LYS A 564 -7.88 22.32 -23.00
C LYS A 564 -7.95 21.39 -24.21
N ASN A 565 -7.56 21.87 -25.41
CA ASN A 565 -7.52 21.04 -26.60
C ASN A 565 -6.38 20.01 -26.52
N VAL A 566 -6.76 18.73 -26.46
CA VAL A 566 -5.81 17.61 -26.28
C VAL A 566 -4.83 17.50 -27.45
N SER A 567 -5.29 17.67 -28.70
CA SER A 567 -4.42 17.58 -29.89
C SER A 567 -3.35 18.67 -29.88
N ILE A 568 -3.75 19.93 -29.66
CA ILE A 568 -2.81 21.08 -29.58
C ILE A 568 -1.79 20.81 -28.48
N ARG A 569 -2.23 20.45 -27.27
CA ARG A 569 -1.37 20.18 -26.14
C ARG A 569 -0.37 19.07 -26.43
N GLN A 570 -0.79 17.97 -27.07
CA GLN A 570 0.11 16.88 -27.44
C GLN A 570 1.15 17.27 -28.47
N HIS A 571 0.81 18.14 -29.46
CA HIS A 571 1.77 18.67 -30.41
C HIS A 571 2.85 19.50 -29.70
N VAL A 572 2.46 20.37 -28.78
CA VAL A 572 3.39 21.17 -27.97
C VAL A 572 4.27 20.24 -27.11
N THR A 573 3.70 19.28 -26.43
CA THR A 573 4.48 18.32 -25.60
C THR A 573 5.51 17.57 -26.44
N LYS A 574 5.11 17.07 -27.61
CA LYS A 574 6.01 16.38 -28.55
C LYS A 574 7.11 17.32 -29.05
N PHE A 575 6.76 18.56 -29.34
CA PHE A 575 7.73 19.58 -29.80
C PHE A 575 8.73 19.89 -28.69
N ARG A 576 8.29 20.21 -27.49
CA ARG A 576 9.15 20.52 -26.33
C ARG A 576 10.08 19.34 -25.98
N LEU A 577 9.59 18.11 -26.00
CA LEU A 577 10.37 16.90 -25.65
C LEU A 577 11.15 16.30 -26.83
N SER A 578 11.36 17.03 -27.91
CA SER A 578 12.05 16.57 -29.14
C SER A 578 11.51 15.20 -29.62
N ASN A 579 10.19 15.03 -29.53
CA ASN A 579 9.45 13.85 -30.01
C ASN A 579 8.63 14.17 -31.26
N HIS A 580 9.10 15.15 -32.06
CA HIS A 580 8.55 15.57 -33.33
C HIS A 580 9.27 14.92 -34.52
N ARG A 581 8.76 15.15 -35.73
CA ARG A 581 9.30 14.59 -36.97
C ARG A 581 10.11 15.59 -37.80
N LEU A 582 10.72 16.64 -37.20
CA LEU A 582 11.66 17.50 -37.91
C LEU A 582 12.92 16.71 -38.28
N ALA A 583 13.60 17.11 -39.36
CA ALA A 583 14.78 16.43 -39.88
C ALA A 583 15.90 16.31 -38.85
N ILE A 584 16.02 17.27 -37.94
CA ILE A 584 17.02 17.24 -36.86
C ILE A 584 16.82 16.01 -35.95
N GLU A 585 15.60 15.49 -35.75
CA GLU A 585 15.32 14.30 -34.93
C GLU A 585 15.21 13.04 -35.81
N THR A 586 14.56 13.10 -36.97
CA THR A 586 14.45 11.90 -37.85
C THR A 586 15.80 11.46 -38.40
N GLY A 587 16.68 12.39 -38.76
CA GLY A 587 18.03 12.07 -39.24
C GLY A 587 18.94 11.38 -38.21
N ARG A 588 18.56 11.37 -36.91
CA ARG A 588 19.26 10.54 -35.89
C ARG A 588 19.06 9.05 -36.14
N HIS A 589 17.90 8.65 -36.67
CA HIS A 589 17.59 7.26 -36.95
C HIS A 589 18.28 6.76 -38.21
N ASP A 590 18.49 7.66 -39.17
CA ASP A 590 19.07 7.37 -40.47
C ASP A 590 20.60 7.54 -40.47
N GLY A 591 21.20 7.92 -39.32
CA GLY A 591 22.64 8.17 -39.20
C GLY A 591 23.12 9.44 -39.94
N THR A 592 22.21 10.33 -40.39
CA THR A 592 22.57 11.57 -41.08
C THR A 592 23.24 12.55 -40.10
N ALA A 593 24.36 13.13 -40.52
CA ALA A 593 25.07 14.13 -39.74
C ALA A 593 24.17 15.37 -39.46
N PRO A 594 24.22 15.99 -38.27
CA PRO A 594 23.35 17.11 -37.92
C PRO A 594 23.31 18.24 -38.94
N GLU A 595 24.47 18.53 -39.55
CA GLU A 595 24.66 19.60 -40.54
C GLU A 595 23.99 19.31 -41.89
N ALA A 596 23.66 18.02 -42.14
CA ALA A 596 23.00 17.57 -43.37
C ALA A 596 21.49 17.29 -43.21
N ARG A 597 20.89 17.64 -42.04
CA ARG A 597 19.47 17.43 -41.77
C ARG A 597 18.63 18.60 -42.24
N TYR A 598 18.54 18.73 -43.56
CA TYR A 598 17.91 19.88 -44.21
C TYR A 598 16.38 19.85 -44.18
N CYS A 599 15.80 21.05 -44.20
CA CYS A 599 14.34 21.22 -44.34
C CYS A 599 13.89 20.77 -45.74
N PRO A 600 12.83 19.95 -45.85
CA PRO A 600 12.34 19.51 -47.16
C PRO A 600 11.75 20.61 -48.03
N PHE A 601 11.53 21.82 -47.45
CA PHE A 601 10.93 22.98 -48.13
C PHE A 601 11.86 24.16 -48.28
N CYS A 602 12.98 24.19 -47.54
CA CYS A 602 13.93 25.30 -47.54
C CYS A 602 15.34 24.76 -47.89
N PRO A 603 15.83 24.93 -49.11
CA PRO A 603 17.12 24.41 -49.50
C PRO A 603 18.24 24.93 -48.61
N ASN A 604 19.18 24.05 -48.24
CA ASN A 604 20.37 24.36 -47.43
C ASN A 604 20.12 24.92 -46.00
N GLU A 605 18.88 24.88 -45.49
CA GLU A 605 18.57 25.26 -44.12
C GLU A 605 18.33 24.00 -43.28
N ILE A 606 19.03 23.89 -42.16
CA ILE A 606 18.81 22.77 -41.18
C ILE A 606 17.43 22.88 -40.61
N GLU A 607 16.66 21.76 -40.61
CA GLU A 607 15.31 21.71 -40.02
C GLU A 607 15.39 21.37 -38.54
N ASP A 608 15.67 22.39 -37.72
CA ASP A 608 15.58 22.33 -36.26
C ASP A 608 14.34 23.09 -35.72
N GLU A 609 14.17 23.15 -34.42
CA GLU A 609 13.06 23.82 -33.75
C GLU A 609 13.07 25.34 -33.99
N ALA A 610 14.25 25.96 -34.11
CA ALA A 610 14.39 27.38 -34.39
C ALA A 610 14.03 27.70 -35.86
N HIS A 611 14.46 26.86 -36.81
CA HIS A 611 14.02 26.98 -38.20
C HIS A 611 12.50 26.87 -38.33
N PHE A 612 11.89 25.85 -37.68
CA PHE A 612 10.44 25.65 -37.72
C PHE A 612 9.68 26.88 -37.18
N LEU A 613 10.08 27.43 -36.03
CA LEU A 613 9.41 28.56 -35.41
C LEU A 613 9.67 29.89 -36.14
N PHE A 614 10.88 30.14 -36.61
CA PHE A 614 11.28 31.51 -37.01
C PHE A 614 11.56 31.68 -38.49
N LYS A 615 12.03 30.65 -39.23
CA LYS A 615 12.58 30.80 -40.55
C LYS A 615 11.79 30.13 -41.67
N CYS A 616 11.23 28.94 -41.46
CA CYS A 616 10.63 28.11 -42.50
C CYS A 616 9.66 28.92 -43.40
N SER A 617 9.97 29.00 -44.69
CA SER A 617 9.17 29.76 -45.66
C SER A 617 7.74 29.27 -45.78
N THR A 618 7.53 27.96 -45.75
CA THR A 618 6.21 27.29 -45.82
C THR A 618 5.30 27.72 -44.69
N LEU A 619 5.84 28.01 -43.51
CA LEU A 619 5.07 28.38 -42.33
C LEU A 619 4.90 29.89 -42.13
N ARG A 620 5.31 30.71 -43.12
CA ARG A 620 5.29 32.19 -43.03
C ARG A 620 3.90 32.73 -42.67
N HIS A 621 2.85 32.24 -43.30
CA HIS A 621 1.48 32.75 -43.09
C HIS A 621 0.97 32.41 -41.66
N LEU A 622 1.29 31.23 -41.14
CA LEU A 622 0.96 30.86 -39.74
C LEU A 622 1.74 31.70 -38.74
N ARG A 623 3.03 32.01 -39.06
CA ARG A 623 3.87 32.83 -38.22
C ARG A 623 3.35 34.27 -38.12
N LEU A 624 2.92 34.87 -39.22
CA LEU A 624 2.29 36.19 -39.23
C LEU A 624 0.99 36.20 -38.41
N ARG A 625 0.25 35.12 -38.44
CA ARG A 625 -1.03 35.00 -37.75
C ARG A 625 -0.86 34.83 -36.24
N TYR A 626 0.01 33.93 -35.78
CA TYR A 626 0.06 33.49 -34.39
C TYR A 626 1.25 34.06 -33.60
N LEU A 627 2.45 34.15 -34.20
CA LEU A 627 3.65 34.55 -33.48
C LEU A 627 3.95 36.04 -33.56
N GLU A 628 3.55 36.73 -34.64
CA GLU A 628 3.82 38.13 -34.81
C GLU A 628 3.19 39.02 -33.73
N PRO A 629 1.95 38.79 -33.27
CA PRO A 629 1.37 39.50 -32.13
C PRO A 629 2.20 39.37 -30.85
N ILE A 630 2.67 38.13 -30.54
CA ILE A 630 3.50 37.85 -29.35
C ILE A 630 4.84 38.58 -29.45
N LYS A 631 5.51 38.51 -30.61
CA LYS A 631 6.79 39.14 -30.84
C LYS A 631 6.76 40.66 -30.63
N ARG A 632 5.68 41.34 -31.07
CA ARG A 632 5.48 42.77 -30.87
C ARG A 632 5.41 43.16 -29.39
N GLY A 633 4.96 42.26 -28.54
CA GLY A 633 4.93 42.44 -27.08
C GLY A 633 6.33 42.36 -26.45
N ILE A 634 7.32 41.77 -27.12
CA ILE A 634 8.68 41.59 -26.61
C ILE A 634 9.64 42.57 -27.30
N ARG A 635 10.06 43.62 -26.59
CA ARG A 635 10.94 44.66 -27.14
C ARG A 635 12.26 44.07 -27.62
N GLY A 636 12.61 44.30 -28.91
CA GLY A 636 13.85 43.83 -29.49
C GLY A 636 13.92 42.35 -29.86
N PHE A 637 12.80 41.65 -29.91
CA PHE A 637 12.72 40.19 -30.16
C PHE A 637 13.51 39.75 -31.40
N ASP A 638 13.43 40.52 -32.52
CA ASP A 638 14.07 40.11 -33.76
C ASP A 638 15.61 40.16 -33.71
N PHE A 639 16.18 40.95 -32.81
CA PHE A 639 17.64 41.06 -32.60
C PHE A 639 18.18 39.96 -31.64
N PHE A 640 17.34 39.20 -30.96
CA PHE A 640 17.81 38.18 -30.08
C PHE A 640 18.38 36.97 -30.83
N PRO A 641 19.40 36.27 -30.26
CA PRO A 641 19.81 34.95 -30.73
C PRO A 641 18.66 33.96 -30.70
N ASN A 642 18.69 32.92 -31.55
CA ASN A 642 17.64 31.91 -31.60
C ASN A 642 17.39 31.21 -30.27
N SER A 643 18.43 31.01 -29.46
CA SER A 643 18.29 30.44 -28.10
C SER A 643 17.42 31.30 -27.18
N PHE A 644 17.58 32.61 -27.19
CA PHE A 644 16.76 33.54 -26.42
C PHE A 644 15.33 33.63 -26.96
N LYS A 645 15.16 33.62 -28.29
CA LYS A 645 13.84 33.59 -28.94
C LYS A 645 13.08 32.30 -28.53
N LEU A 646 13.76 31.17 -28.57
CA LEU A 646 13.20 29.88 -28.10
C LEU A 646 12.82 29.95 -26.63
N LYS A 647 13.70 30.44 -25.76
CA LYS A 647 13.42 30.63 -24.35
C LYS A 647 12.19 31.51 -24.13
N ALA A 648 12.12 32.65 -24.80
CA ALA A 648 11.01 33.58 -24.64
C ALA A 648 9.64 33.01 -25.02
N LEU A 649 9.57 32.17 -26.08
CA LEU A 649 8.31 31.58 -26.55
C LEU A 649 7.95 30.23 -25.82
N MET A 650 8.95 29.53 -25.30
CA MET A 650 8.76 28.14 -24.83
C MET A 650 8.84 27.99 -23.31
N SER A 651 9.26 29.03 -22.55
CA SER A 651 9.27 28.97 -21.08
C SER A 651 7.86 29.05 -20.51
N ASP A 652 7.03 29.98 -20.97
CA ASP A 652 5.61 30.12 -20.61
C ASP A 652 4.80 30.15 -21.92
N VAL A 653 4.46 28.97 -22.42
CA VAL A 653 3.95 28.82 -23.78
C VAL A 653 2.53 29.38 -23.88
N GLU A 654 2.35 30.51 -24.53
CA GLU A 654 1.06 31.11 -24.79
C GLU A 654 0.22 30.27 -25.77
N TYR A 655 -1.11 30.41 -25.71
CA TYR A 655 -2.03 29.64 -26.54
C TYR A 655 -1.75 29.78 -28.05
N ASP A 656 -1.42 30.98 -28.51
CA ASP A 656 -1.11 31.22 -29.92
C ASP A 656 0.18 30.54 -30.38
N THR A 657 1.20 30.46 -29.52
CA THR A 657 2.39 29.61 -29.75
C THR A 657 2.03 28.16 -29.84
N CYS A 658 1.14 27.67 -28.92
CA CYS A 658 0.64 26.31 -28.97
C CYS A 658 -0.09 26.01 -30.29
N LYS A 659 -0.93 26.91 -30.72
CA LYS A 659 -1.69 26.83 -31.97
C LYS A 659 -0.79 26.81 -33.20
N PHE A 660 0.23 27.70 -33.25
CA PHE A 660 1.25 27.67 -34.27
C PHE A 660 1.96 26.34 -34.41
N ILE A 661 2.40 25.75 -33.27
CA ILE A 661 3.12 24.47 -33.26
C ILE A 661 2.21 23.37 -33.80
N ALA A 662 0.95 23.34 -33.41
CA ALA A 662 -0.01 22.32 -33.84
C ALA A 662 -0.30 22.45 -35.35
N ASP A 663 -0.78 23.61 -35.78
CA ASP A 663 -1.16 23.87 -37.19
C ASP A 663 0.05 23.73 -38.12
N GLY A 664 1.21 24.22 -37.70
CA GLY A 664 2.47 24.11 -38.46
C GLY A 664 2.96 22.67 -38.61
N THR A 665 2.81 21.84 -37.56
CA THR A 665 3.15 20.41 -37.61
C THR A 665 2.21 19.65 -38.54
N GLU A 666 0.91 19.92 -38.46
CA GLU A 666 -0.10 19.32 -39.33
C GLU A 666 0.10 19.70 -40.80
N LEU A 667 0.31 20.99 -41.09
CA LEU A 667 0.59 21.47 -42.44
C LEU A 667 1.84 20.83 -43.02
N ARG A 668 2.94 20.82 -42.25
CA ARG A 668 4.21 20.18 -42.65
C ARG A 668 4.01 18.71 -43.01
N ASN A 669 3.35 17.96 -42.14
CA ASN A 669 3.10 16.51 -42.35
C ASN A 669 2.22 16.27 -43.57
N PHE A 670 1.20 17.10 -43.79
CA PHE A 670 0.35 17.07 -44.97
C PHE A 670 1.13 17.29 -46.27
N LEU A 671 2.01 18.30 -46.30
CA LEU A 671 2.82 18.60 -47.48
C LEU A 671 3.85 17.50 -47.81
N ILE A 672 4.43 16.88 -46.80
CA ILE A 672 5.36 15.73 -46.99
C ILE A 672 4.63 14.51 -47.52
N SER A 673 3.35 14.28 -47.12
CA SER A 673 2.57 13.16 -47.55
C SER A 673 2.06 13.22 -49.00
N LYS A 674 2.08 14.42 -49.61
CA LYS A 674 1.74 14.60 -51.04
C LYS A 674 2.84 14.05 -51.94
N PRO A 675 2.52 13.24 -52.95
CA PRO A 675 3.51 12.84 -53.95
C PRO A 675 4.07 14.12 -54.60
N ARG A 676 5.40 14.25 -54.65
CA ARG A 676 6.05 15.32 -55.42
C ARG A 676 5.62 15.19 -56.87
N PRO A 677 5.14 16.27 -57.53
CA PRO A 677 4.94 16.19 -58.96
C PRO A 677 6.24 15.75 -59.60
N VAL A 678 6.19 14.65 -60.36
CA VAL A 678 7.30 14.19 -61.19
C VAL A 678 7.49 15.30 -62.22
N GLY A 679 8.51 16.16 -62.01
CA GLY A 679 8.92 17.14 -62.96
C GLY A 679 10.01 16.60 -63.85
#